data_97a04c5c6b58c195a7bd3b7693c7e813
#
_entry.id   97a04c5c6b58c195a7bd3b7693c7e813
#
_cell.length_a   1.000
_cell.length_b   1.000
_cell.length_c   1.000
_cell.angle_alpha   90.00
_cell.angle_beta   90.00
_cell.angle_gamma   90.00
#
_symmetry.space_group_name_H-M   'P 1'
#
loop_
_entity.id
_entity.type
_entity.pdbx_description
1 polymer ?
#
loop_
_entity_poly.entity_id
_entity_poly.type
_entity_poly.pdbx_seq_one_letter_code
_entity_poly.pdbx_strand_id
1 'polypeptide(L)'
;MRHCDMGRSLATALRSLLPFLATACLVTALTVPAFSSASAMVRSPASRGAPHRSGTAKILEFQDPSWTLKNLGSVWMSSPVVATIDGVKAVVLGTLSGEIYVVNAKSGRELPGWPQWVHINSPTPTAVDSSPAVAYLDGPDRPPSIIVGAGSLWRPDQQGGLEAFYASGRVRFVFQTRRTFNPWARTAPDDYSDPVFATPAVGDITGTGELDIVFGSYDHNIYALRPNGSLVPGFPIQRADTIWSSPTLADTSHTGRDDIIMGGDSSGFEGCRGGWIVDYRYVAAGPKLVWQRCTQETIWSSPTVGILNGTGRPAVVVGTSFYHGKLNPASNEIIAVYADNGRNVPGWPVTAHGPTFGSPAIGRVDGQLAVVSTSCAQCIKGPASVSAWSGSGHEIWSRVFDAHNEATSSPVLADLTGGANDGDDVLVGAARGLYVLAGNTGKVLSISGGKQPALEPGCDTPGSAAVAYVPGAPGNGWMLYFACGGPTIPATMVAYPFPNAPATTNPPAWPEWRANADRTGIADPLSVPQTSCARASGANVGYRLATSDGSMFDFGNLAYCGGLNTTVLPSNVVSMATTPDGGGYWLLLADGSVYAFGDAKWYGDLRGSDWSGGPVPPGSPVVGIAATPDGKGYFVLSANGSVYAFGDADYSGSRGGQCTDGAVVGIAVDPVTGGYWLVTSKGAVYPEGAVINYGSASALQLKSPIVAIAAALNGSGYWLAAQNGDVYSYGVATGTSESHVKVYSPVVGISADPSGHGYWLASADGAISNNGTTRSYGEVPSDARSDPITAFSSVS
;
A
#
# COMPACT_ATOMS: atom_id res chain seq x y z
N MET A 1 -17.14 -2.85 45.83
CA MET A 1 -16.27 -3.86 46.48
C MET A 1 -16.91 -5.24 46.59
N ARG A 2 -17.56 -5.81 45.58
CA ARG A 2 -18.14 -7.19 45.62
C ARG A 2 -18.16 -7.94 44.30
N HIS A 3 -17.34 -7.59 43.33
CA HIS A 3 -17.26 -8.32 42.02
C HIS A 3 -15.87 -8.81 41.65
N CYS A 4 -14.86 -8.61 42.51
CA CYS A 4 -13.51 -9.14 42.22
C CYS A 4 -13.21 -10.51 42.89
N ASP A 5 -14.09 -11.06 43.69
CA ASP A 5 -13.81 -12.29 44.49
C ASP A 5 -14.18 -13.62 43.80
N MET A 6 -14.70 -13.63 42.53
CA MET A 6 -15.11 -14.88 41.89
C MET A 6 -14.08 -15.50 40.94
N GLY A 7 -12.86 -14.96 40.88
CA GLY A 7 -11.79 -15.48 39.95
C GLY A 7 -10.79 -16.46 40.59
N ARG A 8 -10.85 -16.72 41.90
CA ARG A 8 -9.82 -17.56 42.55
C ARG A 8 -10.24 -18.96 43.04
N SER A 9 -11.47 -19.40 42.76
CA SER A 9 -11.97 -20.67 43.28
C SER A 9 -12.15 -21.82 42.29
N LEU A 10 -11.68 -21.71 41.03
CA LEU A 10 -11.83 -22.80 40.03
C LEU A 10 -10.52 -23.42 39.52
N ALA A 11 -9.37 -23.05 40.04
CA ALA A 11 -8.06 -23.57 39.58
C ALA A 11 -7.53 -24.75 40.43
N THR A 12 -8.27 -25.28 41.42
CA THR A 12 -7.73 -26.31 42.34
C THR A 12 -8.50 -27.66 42.33
N ALA A 13 -9.47 -27.87 41.44
CA ALA A 13 -10.32 -29.07 41.47
C ALA A 13 -10.26 -29.97 40.22
N LEU A 14 -9.24 -29.88 39.37
CA LEU A 14 -9.10 -30.80 38.20
C LEU A 14 -7.67 -31.35 38.04
N ARG A 15 -7.13 -31.94 39.13
CA ARG A 15 -6.00 -32.87 39.04
C ARG A 15 -6.33 -34.14 39.84
N SER A 16 -7.11 -34.99 39.24
CA SER A 16 -7.11 -36.47 39.51
C SER A 16 -8.27 -37.06 38.67
N LEU A 17 -7.96 -37.77 37.61
CA LEU A 17 -8.64 -38.97 37.12
C LEU A 17 -8.33 -39.18 35.61
N LEU A 18 -7.24 -39.83 35.38
CA LEU A 18 -6.98 -40.79 34.28
C LEU A 18 -6.54 -42.05 35.02
N PRO A 19 -6.68 -43.30 34.54
CA PRO A 19 -6.83 -43.77 33.16
C PRO A 19 -7.80 -44.96 32.99
N PHE A 20 -7.78 -45.58 31.80
CA PHE A 20 -8.35 -46.88 31.29
C PHE A 20 -9.67 -46.71 30.56
N LEU A 21 -9.79 -47.07 29.28
CA LEU A 21 -9.66 -48.35 28.62
C LEU A 21 -9.73 -48.15 27.10
N ALA A 22 -8.81 -48.83 26.42
CA ALA A 22 -8.92 -49.16 25.00
C ALA A 22 -9.81 -50.41 24.83
N THR A 23 -10.51 -50.54 23.75
CA THR A 23 -10.58 -51.74 22.91
C THR A 23 -11.78 -51.83 21.99
N ALA A 24 -11.49 -51.98 20.72
CA ALA A 24 -11.98 -52.93 19.73
C ALA A 24 -13.40 -52.84 19.09
N CYS A 25 -13.33 -52.73 17.76
CA CYS A 25 -13.95 -53.47 16.69
C CYS A 25 -15.47 -53.73 16.68
N LEU A 26 -16.13 -53.40 15.62
CA LEU A 26 -16.41 -54.32 14.51
C LEU A 26 -17.27 -53.71 13.38
N VAL A 27 -16.87 -54.08 12.18
CA VAL A 27 -17.55 -53.87 10.90
C VAL A 27 -18.85 -54.62 10.83
N THR A 28 -19.91 -53.98 10.28
CA THR A 28 -20.93 -54.74 9.51
C THR A 28 -21.51 -53.84 8.41
N ALA A 29 -21.29 -54.31 7.19
CA ALA A 29 -21.91 -53.84 5.98
C ALA A 29 -23.34 -54.38 5.92
N LEU A 30 -24.31 -53.57 5.51
CA LEU A 30 -25.56 -54.04 4.97
C LEU A 30 -26.04 -53.11 3.85
N THR A 31 -26.48 -53.76 2.81
CA THR A 31 -26.82 -53.43 1.46
C THR A 31 -28.09 -52.57 1.31
N VAL A 32 -28.07 -51.84 0.17
CA VAL A 32 -29.08 -50.96 -0.48
C VAL A 32 -30.43 -51.67 -0.70
N PRO A 33 -31.56 -50.93 -0.79
CA PRO A 33 -32.08 -50.70 -2.13
C PRO A 33 -32.49 -49.25 -2.44
N ALA A 34 -32.43 -48.94 -3.73
CA ALA A 34 -32.86 -47.70 -4.34
C ALA A 34 -34.36 -47.49 -4.30
N PHE A 35 -34.79 -46.30 -3.93
CA PHE A 35 -36.12 -45.80 -4.32
C PHE A 35 -35.99 -44.39 -4.87
N SER A 36 -36.45 -44.24 -6.09
CA SER A 36 -36.67 -42.97 -6.77
C SER A 36 -37.88 -42.29 -6.16
N SER A 37 -37.75 -41.05 -5.74
CA SER A 37 -38.88 -40.14 -5.61
C SER A 37 -38.44 -38.69 -5.74
N ALA A 38 -39.16 -37.97 -6.57
CA ALA A 38 -39.01 -36.57 -6.88
C ALA A 38 -39.03 -35.71 -5.59
N SER A 39 -38.00 -34.92 -5.39
CA SER A 39 -37.94 -33.92 -4.31
C SER A 39 -38.25 -32.55 -4.85
N ALA A 40 -39.32 -31.98 -4.34
CA ALA A 40 -39.67 -30.59 -4.50
C ALA A 40 -38.56 -29.71 -3.91
N MET A 41 -38.03 -28.76 -4.67
CA MET A 41 -37.13 -27.73 -4.22
C MET A 41 -37.82 -26.85 -3.17
N VAL A 42 -37.45 -26.98 -1.92
CA VAL A 42 -37.69 -25.94 -0.91
C VAL A 42 -36.65 -24.86 -1.14
N ARG A 43 -37.09 -23.75 -1.72
CA ARG A 43 -36.31 -22.52 -1.81
C ARG A 43 -36.21 -21.94 -0.41
N SER A 44 -34.98 -21.90 0.17
CA SER A 44 -34.66 -21.03 1.28
C SER A 44 -34.84 -19.58 0.84
N PRO A 45 -35.37 -18.69 1.68
CA PRO A 45 -35.49 -17.28 1.33
C PRO A 45 -34.12 -16.66 1.19
N ALA A 46 -33.78 -16.25 -0.04
CA ALA A 46 -32.64 -15.43 -0.31
C ALA A 46 -32.76 -14.14 0.51
N SER A 47 -31.73 -13.83 1.27
CA SER A 47 -31.55 -12.50 1.85
C SER A 47 -31.62 -11.48 0.70
N ARG A 48 -32.59 -10.60 0.72
CA ARG A 48 -32.70 -9.49 -0.21
C ARG A 48 -31.53 -8.56 0.09
N GLY A 49 -30.45 -8.68 -0.70
CA GLY A 49 -29.47 -7.61 -0.84
C GLY A 49 -30.20 -6.33 -1.26
N ALA A 50 -29.79 -5.20 -0.72
CA ALA A 50 -30.28 -3.90 -1.15
C ALA A 50 -30.18 -3.78 -2.67
N PRO A 51 -31.15 -3.15 -3.37
CA PRO A 51 -31.10 -3.02 -4.81
C PRO A 51 -29.85 -2.19 -5.20
N HIS A 52 -28.89 -2.81 -5.89
CA HIS A 52 -27.84 -2.10 -6.61
C HIS A 52 -28.53 -1.03 -7.48
N ARG A 53 -28.22 0.22 -7.22
CA ARG A 53 -28.57 1.29 -8.16
C ARG A 53 -27.76 1.01 -9.42
N SER A 54 -28.41 0.56 -10.48
CA SER A 54 -27.85 0.50 -11.83
C SER A 54 -27.67 1.93 -12.32
N GLY A 55 -26.60 2.60 -11.88
CA GLY A 55 -26.10 3.78 -12.56
C GLY A 55 -25.71 3.37 -13.97
N THR A 56 -26.18 4.07 -14.99
CA THR A 56 -25.65 3.94 -16.35
C THR A 56 -24.18 4.34 -16.29
N ALA A 57 -23.28 3.41 -16.62
CA ALA A 57 -21.85 3.68 -16.66
C ALA A 57 -21.58 4.95 -17.47
N LYS A 58 -20.90 5.91 -16.85
CA LYS A 58 -20.63 7.23 -17.46
C LYS A 58 -19.57 7.04 -18.54
N ILE A 59 -19.93 7.28 -19.79
CA ILE A 59 -18.98 7.27 -20.91
C ILE A 59 -17.97 8.41 -20.76
N LEU A 60 -16.70 8.10 -20.92
CA LEU A 60 -15.59 9.05 -20.90
C LEU A 60 -15.23 9.41 -22.35
N GLU A 61 -15.67 10.56 -22.80
CA GLU A 61 -15.36 11.06 -24.14
C GLU A 61 -14.05 11.86 -24.11
N PHE A 62 -12.97 11.21 -24.52
CA PHE A 62 -11.66 11.85 -24.64
C PHE A 62 -11.62 12.74 -25.87
N GLN A 63 -11.16 13.98 -25.64
CA GLN A 63 -10.87 14.95 -26.70
C GLN A 63 -9.48 14.68 -27.27
N ASP A 64 -8.97 15.59 -28.12
CA ASP A 64 -7.60 15.53 -28.62
C ASP A 64 -6.58 15.55 -27.46
N PRO A 65 -5.40 14.90 -27.63
CA PRO A 65 -4.36 14.95 -26.63
C PRO A 65 -3.90 16.38 -26.34
N SER A 66 -3.62 16.71 -25.08
CA SER A 66 -3.05 17.99 -24.70
C SER A 66 -1.70 18.26 -25.36
N TRP A 67 -0.92 17.21 -25.52
CA TRP A 67 0.33 17.22 -26.27
C TRP A 67 0.69 15.82 -26.75
N THR A 68 1.52 15.80 -27.79
CA THR A 68 2.03 14.57 -28.42
C THR A 68 3.49 14.77 -28.78
N LEU A 69 4.36 13.83 -28.37
CA LEU A 69 5.74 13.72 -28.82
C LEU A 69 5.85 12.58 -29.81
N LYS A 70 6.25 12.89 -31.03
CA LYS A 70 6.36 11.93 -32.15
C LYS A 70 7.83 11.63 -32.49
N ASN A 71 8.05 10.50 -33.14
CA ASN A 71 9.36 10.07 -33.63
C ASN A 71 10.39 9.90 -32.52
N LEU A 72 9.94 9.46 -31.36
CA LEU A 72 10.83 8.97 -30.31
C LEU A 72 11.53 7.70 -30.77
N GLY A 73 12.61 7.31 -30.11
CA GLY A 73 13.18 5.97 -30.32
C GLY A 73 12.10 4.89 -30.13
N SER A 74 12.29 3.70 -30.70
CA SER A 74 11.34 2.59 -30.52
C SER A 74 11.12 2.29 -29.05
N VAL A 75 9.89 1.93 -28.66
CA VAL A 75 9.53 1.51 -27.28
C VAL A 75 8.85 0.16 -27.37
N TRP A 76 9.26 -0.78 -26.53
CA TRP A 76 8.63 -2.11 -26.47
C TRP A 76 8.03 -2.42 -25.10
N MET A 77 8.83 -2.43 -24.03
CA MET A 77 8.37 -2.78 -22.68
C MET A 77 8.37 -1.60 -21.69
N SER A 78 9.11 -0.54 -22.01
CA SER A 78 9.19 0.64 -21.15
C SER A 78 7.84 1.34 -21.03
N SER A 79 7.39 1.53 -19.80
CA SER A 79 6.18 2.27 -19.45
C SER A 79 6.55 3.64 -18.88
N PRO A 80 5.79 4.71 -19.15
CA PRO A 80 6.07 6.01 -18.58
C PRO A 80 5.91 6.00 -17.07
N VAL A 81 6.68 6.84 -16.38
CA VAL A 81 6.54 7.16 -14.96
C VAL A 81 6.29 8.64 -14.78
N VAL A 82 5.43 9.00 -13.84
CA VAL A 82 5.16 10.40 -13.51
C VAL A 82 5.68 10.73 -12.12
N ALA A 83 6.69 11.61 -12.07
CA ALA A 83 7.34 11.99 -10.81
C ALA A 83 7.51 13.51 -10.72
N THR A 84 7.84 14.01 -9.54
CA THR A 84 8.26 15.40 -9.36
C THR A 84 9.78 15.49 -9.48
N ILE A 85 10.27 16.18 -10.50
CA ILE A 85 11.70 16.38 -10.79
C ILE A 85 11.98 17.88 -10.72
N ASP A 86 12.85 18.30 -9.82
CA ASP A 86 13.17 19.72 -9.56
C ASP A 86 11.92 20.59 -9.37
N GLY A 87 10.93 20.09 -8.61
CA GLY A 87 9.68 20.83 -8.35
C GLY A 87 8.67 20.81 -9.52
N VAL A 88 8.99 20.15 -10.63
CA VAL A 88 8.13 20.06 -11.81
C VAL A 88 7.56 18.63 -11.93
N LYS A 89 6.24 18.50 -12.09
CA LYS A 89 5.67 17.20 -12.50
C LYS A 89 6.16 16.86 -13.91
N ALA A 90 6.86 15.74 -14.02
CA ALA A 90 7.48 15.28 -15.27
C ALA A 90 7.09 13.84 -15.59
N VAL A 91 7.09 13.53 -16.87
CA VAL A 91 6.96 12.16 -17.42
C VAL A 91 8.32 11.69 -17.87
N VAL A 92 8.73 10.50 -17.44
CA VAL A 92 10.00 9.86 -17.80
C VAL A 92 9.72 8.61 -18.64
N LEU A 93 10.45 8.42 -19.74
CA LEU A 93 10.32 7.28 -20.65
C LEU A 93 11.68 6.87 -21.21
N GLY A 94 11.97 5.57 -21.23
CA GLY A 94 13.13 4.98 -21.90
C GLY A 94 12.80 4.43 -23.29
N THR A 95 13.79 4.38 -24.18
CA THR A 95 13.63 3.89 -25.55
C THR A 95 14.66 2.81 -25.92
N LEU A 96 14.35 1.99 -26.93
CA LEU A 96 15.28 0.99 -27.50
C LEU A 96 16.46 1.60 -28.25
N SER A 97 16.41 2.87 -28.57
CA SER A 97 17.59 3.58 -29.13
C SER A 97 18.51 4.12 -28.02
N GLY A 98 18.11 3.98 -26.76
CA GLY A 98 18.92 4.33 -25.60
C GLY A 98 18.64 5.72 -25.02
N GLU A 99 17.67 6.46 -25.57
CA GLU A 99 17.30 7.76 -25.01
C GLU A 99 16.39 7.60 -23.79
N ILE A 100 16.62 8.47 -22.80
CA ILE A 100 15.71 8.73 -21.70
C ILE A 100 15.14 10.13 -21.89
N TYR A 101 13.85 10.19 -22.09
CA TYR A 101 13.10 11.45 -22.15
C TYR A 101 12.57 11.82 -20.78
N VAL A 102 12.73 13.08 -20.41
CA VAL A 102 12.13 13.69 -19.21
C VAL A 102 11.43 14.96 -19.67
N VAL A 103 10.11 14.93 -19.64
CA VAL A 103 9.30 16.02 -20.17
C VAL A 103 8.33 16.54 -19.12
N ASN A 104 8.05 17.84 -19.16
CA ASN A 104 7.05 18.47 -18.32
C ASN A 104 5.68 17.83 -18.56
N ALA A 105 5.06 17.28 -17.52
CA ALA A 105 3.81 16.53 -17.61
C ALA A 105 2.65 17.35 -18.20
N LYS A 106 2.63 18.68 -17.95
CA LYS A 106 1.57 19.57 -18.46
C LYS A 106 1.75 19.96 -19.94
N SER A 107 2.99 20.14 -20.37
CA SER A 107 3.26 20.76 -21.68
C SER A 107 3.95 19.86 -22.70
N GLY A 108 4.48 18.69 -22.31
CA GLY A 108 5.27 17.80 -23.17
C GLY A 108 6.66 18.35 -23.52
N ARG A 109 7.08 19.51 -22.97
CA ARG A 109 8.40 20.09 -23.25
C ARG A 109 9.47 19.36 -22.44
N GLU A 110 10.58 19.05 -23.07
CA GLU A 110 11.75 18.48 -22.40
C GLU A 110 12.22 19.37 -21.25
N LEU A 111 12.62 18.74 -20.14
CA LEU A 111 13.26 19.46 -19.07
C LEU A 111 14.73 19.78 -19.39
N PRO A 112 15.31 20.84 -18.79
CA PRO A 112 16.71 21.17 -19.00
C PRO A 112 17.62 19.98 -18.70
N GLY A 113 18.56 19.70 -19.62
CA GLY A 113 19.49 18.59 -19.53
C GLY A 113 18.97 17.28 -20.10
N TRP A 114 17.77 17.22 -20.67
CA TRP A 114 17.16 16.03 -21.27
C TRP A 114 16.84 16.27 -22.77
N PRO A 115 16.78 15.19 -23.59
CA PRO A 115 17.00 13.78 -23.28
C PRO A 115 18.48 13.44 -23.02
N GLN A 116 18.73 12.31 -22.34
CA GLN A 116 20.05 11.73 -22.14
C GLN A 116 20.13 10.35 -22.82
N TRP A 117 21.35 9.91 -23.11
CA TRP A 117 21.62 8.62 -23.70
C TRP A 117 22.24 7.69 -22.66
N VAL A 118 21.77 6.45 -22.61
CA VAL A 118 22.31 5.40 -21.75
C VAL A 118 23.56 4.78 -22.36
N HIS A 119 24.62 4.66 -21.56
CA HIS A 119 25.89 4.12 -22.01
C HIS A 119 26.48 3.15 -20.97
N ILE A 120 26.29 1.84 -21.15
CA ILE A 120 26.87 0.84 -20.26
C ILE A 120 28.30 0.54 -20.67
N ASN A 121 29.25 1.35 -20.20
CA ASN A 121 30.67 1.21 -20.49
C ASN A 121 30.99 1.05 -22.01
N SER A 122 30.22 1.72 -22.85
CA SER A 122 30.30 1.66 -24.29
C SER A 122 30.14 3.05 -24.90
N PRO A 123 30.84 3.38 -25.98
CA PRO A 123 30.63 4.65 -26.71
C PRO A 123 29.30 4.66 -27.48
N THR A 124 28.71 3.50 -27.76
CA THR A 124 27.41 3.39 -28.44
C THR A 124 26.29 3.39 -27.40
N PRO A 125 25.17 4.08 -27.66
CA PRO A 125 24.02 4.04 -26.77
C PRO A 125 23.51 2.61 -26.56
N THR A 126 23.09 2.32 -25.35
CA THR A 126 22.53 1.02 -24.96
C THR A 126 21.00 1.12 -24.89
N ALA A 127 20.29 0.20 -25.52
CA ALA A 127 18.84 0.12 -25.53
C ALA A 127 18.28 0.08 -24.10
N VAL A 128 17.11 0.69 -23.87
CA VAL A 128 16.37 0.67 -22.62
C VAL A 128 15.01 0.02 -22.83
N ASP A 129 14.89 -1.23 -22.39
CA ASP A 129 13.63 -1.98 -22.40
C ASP A 129 12.91 -1.91 -21.05
N SER A 130 13.62 -1.70 -19.94
CA SER A 130 13.02 -1.53 -18.64
C SER A 130 12.23 -0.23 -18.54
N SER A 131 11.23 -0.18 -17.65
CA SER A 131 10.63 1.10 -17.29
C SER A 131 11.57 1.85 -16.35
N PRO A 132 11.61 3.19 -16.40
CA PRO A 132 12.37 3.98 -15.43
C PRO A 132 11.81 3.83 -14.01
N ALA A 133 12.68 3.89 -13.00
CA ALA A 133 12.34 4.20 -11.63
C ALA A 133 12.85 5.60 -11.27
N VAL A 134 12.10 6.34 -10.45
CA VAL A 134 12.46 7.69 -10.02
C VAL A 134 12.39 7.76 -8.51
N ALA A 135 13.54 7.93 -7.85
CA ALA A 135 13.66 7.81 -6.40
C ALA A 135 14.60 8.84 -5.79
N TYR A 136 14.37 9.21 -4.53
CA TYR A 136 15.14 10.20 -3.77
C TYR A 136 16.36 9.54 -3.08
N LEU A 137 17.34 9.09 -3.89
CA LEU A 137 18.51 8.33 -3.39
C LEU A 137 19.41 9.09 -2.41
N ASP A 138 19.39 10.42 -2.41
CA ASP A 138 20.15 11.28 -1.51
C ASP A 138 19.28 11.85 -0.36
N GLY A 139 18.12 11.26 -0.15
CA GLY A 139 17.12 11.70 0.82
C GLY A 139 16.06 12.65 0.23
N PRO A 140 14.94 12.83 0.94
CA PRO A 140 13.73 13.51 0.41
C PRO A 140 13.95 15.01 0.11
N ASP A 141 14.94 15.64 0.74
CA ASP A 141 15.28 17.06 0.54
C ASP A 141 16.17 17.31 -0.70
N ARG A 142 16.55 16.26 -1.43
CA ARG A 142 17.37 16.35 -2.63
C ARG A 142 16.55 15.99 -3.87
N PRO A 143 16.92 16.53 -5.05
CA PRO A 143 16.26 16.11 -6.29
C PRO A 143 16.36 14.59 -6.50
N PRO A 144 15.31 13.94 -7.06
CA PRO A 144 15.34 12.50 -7.28
C PRO A 144 16.36 12.10 -8.34
N SER A 145 16.70 10.82 -8.35
CA SER A 145 17.48 10.17 -9.40
C SER A 145 16.57 9.37 -10.31
N ILE A 146 16.95 9.26 -11.57
CA ILE A 146 16.28 8.44 -12.58
C ILE A 146 17.16 7.21 -12.82
N ILE A 147 16.59 6.01 -12.68
CA ILE A 147 17.31 4.75 -12.70
C ILE A 147 16.70 3.87 -13.80
N VAL A 148 17.51 3.30 -14.67
CA VAL A 148 17.06 2.44 -15.77
C VAL A 148 17.90 1.19 -15.90
N GLY A 149 17.24 0.06 -16.15
CA GLY A 149 17.89 -1.15 -16.67
C GLY A 149 18.20 -0.99 -18.16
N ALA A 150 19.31 -1.50 -18.61
CA ALA A 150 19.82 -1.32 -19.97
C ALA A 150 20.22 -2.65 -20.62
N GLY A 151 20.16 -2.68 -21.93
CA GLY A 151 20.32 -3.84 -22.79
C GLY A 151 18.99 -4.33 -23.35
N SER A 152 19.01 -5.07 -24.44
CA SER A 152 17.78 -5.59 -25.08
C SER A 152 18.08 -6.88 -25.85
N LEU A 153 17.10 -7.79 -25.86
CA LEU A 153 17.13 -8.98 -26.73
C LEU A 153 17.16 -8.62 -28.24
N TRP A 154 16.64 -7.46 -28.56
CA TRP A 154 16.64 -6.94 -29.93
C TRP A 154 17.99 -6.34 -30.35
N ARG A 155 18.91 -6.17 -29.39
CA ARG A 155 20.23 -5.61 -29.54
C ARG A 155 21.25 -6.44 -28.75
N PRO A 156 21.46 -7.70 -29.12
CA PRO A 156 22.33 -8.62 -28.36
C PRO A 156 23.83 -8.23 -28.44
N ASP A 157 24.17 -7.27 -29.27
CA ASP A 157 25.51 -6.71 -29.49
C ASP A 157 25.81 -5.50 -28.59
N GLN A 158 24.97 -5.25 -27.56
CA GLN A 158 25.13 -4.15 -26.62
C GLN A 158 25.43 -4.66 -25.19
N GLN A 159 26.17 -3.84 -24.45
CA GLN A 159 26.44 -4.13 -23.03
C GLN A 159 25.16 -3.95 -22.20
N GLY A 160 24.84 -4.91 -21.33
CA GLY A 160 23.74 -4.81 -20.38
C GLY A 160 24.19 -4.27 -19.02
N GLY A 161 23.26 -3.70 -18.27
CA GLY A 161 23.53 -3.15 -16.96
C GLY A 161 22.46 -2.22 -16.43
N LEU A 162 22.85 -1.32 -15.55
CA LEU A 162 21.99 -0.30 -14.97
C LEU A 162 22.70 1.05 -15.00
N GLU A 163 21.99 2.09 -15.38
CA GLU A 163 22.49 3.45 -15.32
C GLU A 163 21.56 4.34 -14.51
N ALA A 164 22.13 5.21 -13.68
CA ALA A 164 21.40 6.17 -12.89
C ALA A 164 21.85 7.59 -13.24
N PHE A 165 20.87 8.51 -13.26
CA PHE A 165 21.06 9.92 -13.55
C PHE A 165 20.57 10.77 -12.40
N TYR A 166 21.23 11.89 -12.15
CA TYR A 166 20.66 12.99 -11.36
C TYR A 166 19.50 13.65 -12.14
N ALA A 167 18.63 14.34 -11.46
CA ALA A 167 17.54 15.14 -12.06
C ALA A 167 18.02 16.08 -13.19
N SER A 168 19.24 16.58 -13.11
CA SER A 168 19.89 17.44 -14.10
C SER A 168 20.30 16.73 -15.40
N GLY A 169 20.09 15.43 -15.54
CA GLY A 169 20.57 14.61 -16.67
C GLY A 169 22.03 14.15 -16.57
N ARG A 170 22.78 14.61 -15.55
CA ARG A 170 24.15 14.14 -15.35
C ARG A 170 24.14 12.69 -14.86
N VAL A 171 25.00 11.84 -15.42
CA VAL A 171 25.19 10.46 -14.96
C VAL A 171 25.61 10.45 -13.49
N ARG A 172 24.93 9.65 -12.68
CA ARG A 172 25.23 9.41 -11.27
C ARG A 172 26.21 8.26 -11.12
N PHE A 173 25.89 7.12 -11.70
CA PHE A 173 26.76 5.95 -11.80
C PHE A 173 26.30 5.03 -12.94
N VAL A 174 27.21 4.16 -13.36
CA VAL A 174 26.97 3.07 -14.30
C VAL A 174 27.34 1.76 -13.63
N PHE A 175 26.47 0.76 -13.69
CA PHE A 175 26.73 -0.60 -13.23
C PHE A 175 26.59 -1.58 -14.39
N GLN A 176 27.60 -2.39 -14.65
CA GLN A 176 27.61 -3.41 -15.70
C GLN A 176 27.30 -4.78 -15.12
N THR A 177 26.33 -5.50 -15.70
CA THR A 177 26.02 -6.90 -15.33
C THR A 177 27.13 -7.84 -15.76
N ARG A 178 27.05 -9.10 -15.30
CA ARG A 178 28.01 -10.15 -15.69
C ARG A 178 27.69 -10.64 -17.10
N ARG A 179 28.67 -11.31 -17.69
CA ARG A 179 28.49 -12.13 -18.88
C ARG A 179 28.24 -13.57 -18.45
N THR A 180 27.17 -14.18 -18.93
CA THR A 180 26.89 -15.58 -18.64
C THR A 180 27.13 -16.45 -19.86
N PHE A 181 27.52 -17.71 -19.63
CA PHE A 181 27.48 -18.72 -20.67
C PHE A 181 26.02 -18.97 -21.06
N ASN A 182 25.70 -18.73 -22.33
CA ASN A 182 24.36 -19.04 -22.85
C ASN A 182 24.20 -20.58 -22.97
N PRO A 183 23.52 -21.24 -22.01
CA PRO A 183 23.38 -22.70 -22.06
C PRO A 183 22.53 -23.18 -23.24
N TRP A 184 21.72 -22.30 -23.83
CA TRP A 184 20.85 -22.62 -24.98
C TRP A 184 21.62 -22.63 -26.31
N ALA A 185 22.53 -21.71 -26.48
CA ALA A 185 23.33 -21.63 -27.70
C ALA A 185 24.54 -22.56 -27.72
N ARG A 186 24.91 -23.17 -26.56
CA ARG A 186 26.16 -23.93 -26.36
C ARG A 186 27.41 -23.21 -26.92
N THR A 187 27.33 -21.89 -26.94
CA THR A 187 28.42 -21.02 -27.40
C THR A 187 29.18 -20.48 -26.20
N ALA A 188 30.44 -20.09 -26.43
CA ALA A 188 31.19 -19.34 -25.40
C ALA A 188 30.41 -18.08 -25.02
N PRO A 189 30.64 -17.50 -23.81
CA PRO A 189 30.11 -16.17 -23.49
C PRO A 189 30.44 -15.24 -24.64
N ASP A 190 29.45 -14.46 -25.07
CA ASP A 190 29.72 -13.40 -26.04
C ASP A 190 30.55 -12.26 -25.38
N ASP A 191 30.92 -11.26 -26.16
CA ASP A 191 31.72 -10.15 -25.62
C ASP A 191 30.89 -9.12 -24.85
N TYR A 192 29.59 -9.37 -24.69
CA TYR A 192 28.64 -8.42 -24.07
C TYR A 192 28.11 -8.90 -22.73
N SER A 193 27.84 -7.97 -21.84
CA SER A 193 27.16 -8.26 -20.57
C SER A 193 25.65 -8.40 -20.78
N ASP A 194 25.01 -9.27 -19.98
CA ASP A 194 23.61 -9.61 -20.15
C ASP A 194 22.65 -8.46 -19.78
N PRO A 195 21.53 -8.29 -20.52
CA PRO A 195 20.61 -7.18 -20.35
C PRO A 195 19.82 -7.22 -19.05
N VAL A 196 19.35 -6.03 -18.63
CA VAL A 196 18.43 -5.82 -17.52
C VAL A 196 17.07 -5.41 -18.08
N PHE A 197 16.15 -6.37 -18.22
CA PHE A 197 14.74 -6.10 -18.60
C PHE A 197 13.88 -5.77 -17.40
N ALA A 198 14.19 -6.38 -16.24
CA ALA A 198 13.50 -6.08 -15.01
C ALA A 198 13.57 -4.58 -14.70
N THR A 199 12.44 -3.98 -14.40
CA THR A 199 12.43 -2.62 -13.90
C THR A 199 13.04 -2.59 -12.51
N PRO A 200 14.02 -1.71 -12.26
CA PRO A 200 14.58 -1.56 -10.92
C PRO A 200 13.50 -1.09 -9.93
N ALA A 201 13.53 -1.63 -8.72
CA ALA A 201 12.74 -1.16 -7.59
C ALA A 201 13.67 -0.53 -6.54
N VAL A 202 13.18 0.48 -5.85
CA VAL A 202 13.98 1.24 -4.87
C VAL A 202 13.29 1.21 -3.52
N GLY A 203 14.03 0.79 -2.48
CA GLY A 203 13.53 0.69 -1.10
C GLY A 203 14.64 0.41 -0.11
N ASP A 204 14.37 0.48 1.19
CA ASP A 204 15.35 0.19 2.25
C ASP A 204 15.35 -1.29 2.60
N ILE A 205 16.11 -2.11 1.86
CA ILE A 205 16.22 -3.54 2.17
C ILE A 205 17.17 -3.83 3.35
N THR A 206 18.06 -2.90 3.68
CA THR A 206 19.07 -3.10 4.72
C THR A 206 18.61 -2.62 6.09
N GLY A 207 17.55 -1.80 6.18
CA GLY A 207 17.04 -1.21 7.41
C GLY A 207 17.95 -0.10 7.96
N THR A 208 18.72 0.55 7.07
CA THR A 208 19.63 1.64 7.45
C THR A 208 19.02 3.02 7.26
N GLY A 209 17.82 3.10 6.65
CA GLY A 209 17.20 4.33 6.21
C GLY A 209 17.77 4.89 4.90
N GLU A 210 18.75 4.22 4.29
CA GLU A 210 19.24 4.51 2.94
C GLU A 210 18.49 3.64 1.94
N LEU A 211 18.11 4.20 0.80
CA LEU A 211 17.39 3.46 -0.24
C LEU A 211 18.38 2.62 -1.07
N ASP A 212 18.09 1.36 -1.22
CA ASP A 212 18.83 0.43 -2.10
C ASP A 212 18.08 0.24 -3.43
N ILE A 213 18.80 -0.11 -4.48
CA ILE A 213 18.27 -0.33 -5.83
C ILE A 213 18.35 -1.82 -6.13
N VAL A 214 17.20 -2.48 -6.28
CA VAL A 214 17.12 -3.93 -6.51
C VAL A 214 16.63 -4.21 -7.94
N PHE A 215 17.25 -5.18 -8.63
CA PHE A 215 16.84 -5.60 -9.97
C PHE A 215 17.27 -7.03 -10.27
N GLY A 216 16.54 -7.67 -11.17
CA GLY A 216 16.91 -8.96 -11.77
C GLY A 216 17.60 -8.73 -13.12
N SER A 217 18.45 -9.67 -13.52
CA SER A 217 19.16 -9.60 -14.80
C SER A 217 19.09 -10.92 -15.58
N TYR A 218 19.29 -10.83 -16.86
CA TYR A 218 19.38 -11.97 -17.75
C TYR A 218 20.60 -12.84 -17.49
N ASP A 219 21.59 -12.31 -16.75
CA ASP A 219 22.78 -13.05 -16.26
C ASP A 219 22.51 -13.95 -15.06
N HIS A 220 21.24 -14.27 -14.80
CA HIS A 220 20.78 -15.16 -13.74
C HIS A 220 21.00 -14.59 -12.33
N ASN A 221 21.18 -13.29 -12.17
CA ASN A 221 21.46 -12.70 -10.86
C ASN A 221 20.38 -11.73 -10.40
N ILE A 222 20.11 -11.74 -9.11
CA ILE A 222 19.44 -10.66 -8.39
C ILE A 222 20.50 -9.73 -7.83
N TYR A 223 20.46 -8.48 -8.17
CA TYR A 223 21.37 -7.44 -7.71
C TYR A 223 20.70 -6.51 -6.71
N ALA A 224 21.49 -6.02 -5.77
CA ALA A 224 21.12 -4.87 -4.96
C ALA A 224 22.31 -3.91 -4.91
N LEU A 225 22.07 -2.64 -5.22
CA LEU A 225 23.06 -1.57 -5.24
C LEU A 225 22.69 -0.49 -4.23
N ARG A 226 23.72 0.07 -3.60
CA ARG A 226 23.60 1.30 -2.81
C ARG A 226 23.40 2.52 -3.71
N PRO A 227 23.02 3.69 -3.16
CA PRO A 227 22.83 4.93 -3.92
C PRO A 227 24.04 5.38 -4.75
N ASN A 228 25.23 4.93 -4.40
CA ASN A 228 26.47 5.24 -5.14
C ASN A 228 26.82 4.22 -6.23
N GLY A 229 25.99 3.22 -6.49
CA GLY A 229 26.20 2.17 -7.47
C GLY A 229 27.06 0.99 -6.98
N SER A 230 27.52 0.98 -5.73
CA SER A 230 28.25 -0.16 -5.17
C SER A 230 27.29 -1.27 -4.75
N LEU A 231 27.73 -2.54 -4.85
CA LEU A 231 26.94 -3.69 -4.40
C LEU A 231 26.65 -3.63 -2.90
N VAL A 232 25.43 -3.94 -2.53
CA VAL A 232 25.07 -4.26 -1.16
C VAL A 232 25.77 -5.56 -0.76
N PRO A 233 26.36 -5.68 0.43
CA PRO A 233 27.05 -6.90 0.86
C PRO A 233 26.16 -8.15 0.74
N GLY A 234 26.70 -9.22 0.19
CA GLY A 234 25.99 -10.48 -0.04
C GLY A 234 25.28 -10.57 -1.40
N PHE A 235 25.26 -9.51 -2.18
CA PHE A 235 24.80 -9.53 -3.57
C PHE A 235 25.96 -9.59 -4.57
N PRO A 236 25.74 -10.11 -5.79
CA PRO A 236 24.47 -10.60 -6.31
C PRO A 236 24.10 -12.00 -5.78
N ILE A 237 22.81 -12.31 -5.77
CA ILE A 237 22.29 -13.66 -5.53
C ILE A 237 22.14 -14.35 -6.88
N GLN A 238 22.87 -15.44 -7.10
CA GLN A 238 22.80 -16.22 -8.32
C GLN A 238 21.58 -17.15 -8.30
N ARG A 239 20.84 -17.17 -9.41
CA ARG A 239 19.71 -18.06 -9.66
C ARG A 239 20.02 -18.99 -10.84
N ALA A 240 19.12 -19.95 -11.12
CA ALA A 240 19.37 -20.99 -12.12
C ALA A 240 19.14 -20.54 -13.56
N ASP A 241 18.30 -19.54 -13.79
CA ASP A 241 17.91 -19.09 -15.12
C ASP A 241 17.65 -17.57 -15.13
N THR A 242 17.29 -17.06 -16.30
CA THR A 242 17.04 -15.63 -16.57
C THR A 242 15.95 -15.04 -15.68
N ILE A 243 16.08 -13.77 -15.34
CA ILE A 243 15.11 -13.06 -14.49
C ILE A 243 14.49 -11.93 -15.30
N TRP A 244 13.23 -12.14 -15.69
CA TRP A 244 12.39 -11.16 -16.38
C TRP A 244 11.56 -10.32 -15.41
N SER A 245 11.13 -10.95 -14.32
CA SER A 245 10.28 -10.36 -13.31
C SER A 245 10.99 -9.20 -12.60
N SER A 246 10.30 -8.09 -12.44
CA SER A 246 10.79 -6.98 -11.62
C SER A 246 10.59 -7.26 -10.14
N PRO A 247 11.50 -6.84 -9.25
CA PRO A 247 11.35 -7.05 -7.82
C PRO A 247 10.18 -6.24 -7.24
N THR A 248 9.56 -6.78 -6.20
CA THR A 248 8.67 -6.05 -5.30
C THR A 248 9.38 -5.89 -3.97
N LEU A 249 9.41 -4.68 -3.46
CA LEU A 249 10.02 -4.33 -2.19
C LEU A 249 8.94 -3.95 -1.19
N ALA A 250 8.79 -4.74 -0.13
CA ALA A 250 7.74 -4.56 0.85
C ALA A 250 8.17 -5.05 2.22
N ASP A 251 7.96 -4.30 3.27
CA ASP A 251 8.16 -4.79 4.65
C ASP A 251 7.00 -5.71 5.05
N THR A 252 6.99 -6.94 4.50
CA THR A 252 5.92 -7.92 4.74
C THR A 252 5.98 -8.54 6.14
N SER A 253 7.05 -8.32 6.85
CA SER A 253 7.33 -8.85 8.17
C SER A 253 7.36 -7.79 9.27
N HIS A 254 7.09 -6.52 8.92
CA HIS A 254 7.04 -5.39 9.84
C HIS A 254 8.34 -5.20 10.65
N THR A 255 9.49 -5.38 9.99
CA THR A 255 10.82 -5.25 10.60
C THR A 255 11.47 -3.89 10.38
N GLY A 256 10.78 -2.98 9.69
CA GLY A 256 11.30 -1.67 9.29
C GLY A 256 12.32 -1.74 8.16
N ARG A 257 12.31 -2.84 7.39
CA ARG A 257 13.10 -3.04 6.17
C ARG A 257 12.31 -3.81 5.14
N ASP A 258 12.54 -3.51 3.87
CA ASP A 258 11.84 -4.17 2.78
C ASP A 258 12.37 -5.59 2.54
N ASP A 259 11.46 -6.55 2.41
CA ASP A 259 11.74 -7.87 1.85
C ASP A 259 11.81 -7.77 0.31
N ILE A 260 12.58 -8.64 -0.35
CA ILE A 260 12.72 -8.69 -1.81
C ILE A 260 11.90 -9.86 -2.33
N ILE A 261 10.79 -9.55 -2.99
CA ILE A 261 9.89 -10.56 -3.56
C ILE A 261 10.04 -10.54 -5.07
N MET A 262 10.38 -11.68 -5.65
CA MET A 262 10.61 -11.82 -7.09
C MET A 262 10.07 -13.12 -7.66
N GLY A 263 9.76 -13.09 -8.94
CA GLY A 263 9.55 -14.26 -9.77
C GLY A 263 10.72 -14.49 -10.73
N GLY A 264 10.78 -15.66 -11.34
CA GLY A 264 11.77 -15.95 -12.38
C GLY A 264 11.63 -17.34 -12.96
N ASP A 265 12.50 -17.65 -13.91
CA ASP A 265 12.55 -18.92 -14.60
C ASP A 265 13.49 -19.89 -13.88
N SER A 266 13.26 -21.17 -14.06
CA SER A 266 14.10 -22.22 -13.48
C SER A 266 14.62 -23.25 -14.50
N SER A 267 13.95 -23.41 -15.62
CA SER A 267 14.31 -24.40 -16.66
C SER A 267 14.59 -25.82 -16.10
N GLY A 268 13.94 -26.18 -14.99
CA GLY A 268 14.13 -27.46 -14.33
C GLY A 268 15.29 -27.52 -13.33
N PHE A 269 15.97 -26.41 -13.10
CA PHE A 269 17.03 -26.30 -12.09
C PHE A 269 16.48 -25.85 -10.72
N GLU A 270 17.31 -25.85 -9.68
CA GLU A 270 16.96 -25.45 -8.30
C GLU A 270 15.75 -26.22 -7.70
N GLY A 271 15.41 -27.39 -8.27
CA GLY A 271 14.27 -28.19 -7.81
C GLY A 271 12.90 -27.69 -8.30
N CYS A 272 12.86 -26.63 -9.09
CA CYS A 272 11.64 -26.07 -9.71
C CYS A 272 11.58 -26.43 -11.19
N ARG A 273 10.41 -26.85 -11.68
CA ARG A 273 10.27 -27.30 -13.07
C ARG A 273 10.20 -26.14 -14.04
N GLY A 274 9.36 -25.15 -13.81
CA GLY A 274 9.10 -24.02 -14.70
C GLY A 274 9.69 -22.71 -14.20
N GLY A 275 9.32 -22.32 -13.02
CA GLY A 275 9.76 -21.05 -12.41
C GLY A 275 9.67 -21.08 -10.90
N TRP A 276 9.93 -19.96 -10.30
CA TRP A 276 9.90 -19.78 -8.87
C TRP A 276 9.36 -18.39 -8.49
N ILE A 277 8.82 -18.32 -7.28
CA ILE A 277 8.54 -17.09 -6.55
C ILE A 277 9.35 -17.19 -5.27
N VAL A 278 10.09 -16.13 -4.92
CA VAL A 278 10.94 -16.08 -3.73
C VAL A 278 10.69 -14.85 -2.91
N ASP A 279 10.99 -14.96 -1.63
CA ASP A 279 11.11 -13.86 -0.69
C ASP A 279 12.49 -13.93 -0.04
N TYR A 280 13.26 -12.85 -0.16
CA TYR A 280 14.54 -12.66 0.50
C TYR A 280 14.47 -11.51 1.49
N ARG A 281 14.93 -11.76 2.70
CA ARG A 281 15.12 -10.75 3.73
C ARG A 281 16.59 -10.50 3.98
N TYR A 282 16.98 -9.25 4.10
CA TYR A 282 18.34 -8.89 4.47
C TYR A 282 18.52 -9.00 5.99
N VAL A 283 19.54 -9.74 6.42
CA VAL A 283 19.93 -9.92 7.82
C VAL A 283 21.42 -9.56 7.98
N ALA A 284 21.94 -9.53 9.20
CA ALA A 284 23.33 -9.14 9.45
C ALA A 284 24.38 -9.95 8.64
N ALA A 285 24.03 -11.17 8.22
CA ALA A 285 24.88 -12.03 7.40
C ALA A 285 24.69 -11.86 5.88
N GLY A 286 23.84 -10.94 5.45
CA GLY A 286 23.45 -10.73 4.04
C GLY A 286 22.04 -11.23 3.73
N PRO A 287 21.65 -11.29 2.44
CA PRO A 287 20.31 -11.71 2.04
C PRO A 287 20.05 -13.18 2.42
N LYS A 288 18.92 -13.43 3.08
CA LYS A 288 18.47 -14.75 3.51
C LYS A 288 17.15 -15.10 2.81
N LEU A 289 17.09 -16.28 2.18
CA LEU A 289 15.85 -16.81 1.64
C LEU A 289 14.88 -17.12 2.79
N VAL A 290 13.71 -16.47 2.78
CA VAL A 290 12.63 -16.69 3.75
C VAL A 290 11.80 -17.88 3.30
N TRP A 291 11.30 -17.83 2.06
CA TRP A 291 10.59 -18.93 1.41
C TRP A 291 10.82 -18.92 -0.09
N GLN A 292 10.63 -20.09 -0.68
CA GLN A 292 10.59 -20.30 -2.13
C GLN A 292 9.39 -21.17 -2.48
N ARG A 293 8.67 -20.76 -3.51
CA ARG A 293 7.61 -21.53 -4.13
C ARG A 293 7.96 -21.86 -5.56
N CYS A 294 8.02 -23.14 -5.89
CA CYS A 294 8.14 -23.58 -7.26
C CYS A 294 6.81 -23.49 -8.01
N THR A 295 6.87 -23.13 -9.28
CA THR A 295 5.77 -23.17 -10.22
C THR A 295 6.03 -24.20 -11.32
N GLN A 296 4.96 -24.65 -12.01
CA GLN A 296 5.12 -25.58 -13.13
C GLN A 296 5.48 -24.87 -14.42
N GLU A 297 5.23 -23.57 -14.48
CA GLU A 297 5.50 -22.68 -15.62
C GLU A 297 6.31 -21.47 -15.19
N THR A 298 6.87 -20.77 -16.17
CA THR A 298 7.72 -19.58 -15.94
C THR A 298 6.96 -18.42 -15.32
N ILE A 299 7.67 -17.56 -14.59
CA ILE A 299 7.12 -16.34 -14.02
C ILE A 299 7.79 -15.13 -14.70
N TRP A 300 7.12 -14.58 -15.70
CA TRP A 300 7.55 -13.37 -16.40
C TRP A 300 6.84 -12.11 -15.90
N SER A 301 5.63 -12.26 -15.37
CA SER A 301 4.96 -11.17 -14.67
C SER A 301 5.70 -10.78 -13.39
N SER A 302 5.60 -9.52 -13.00
CA SER A 302 6.20 -9.07 -11.74
C SER A 302 5.22 -9.27 -10.58
N PRO A 303 5.69 -9.69 -9.40
CA PRO A 303 4.85 -9.81 -8.24
C PRO A 303 4.20 -8.48 -7.84
N THR A 304 3.04 -8.57 -7.25
CA THR A 304 2.30 -7.47 -6.63
C THR A 304 1.96 -7.88 -5.21
N VAL A 305 2.16 -7.00 -4.25
CA VAL A 305 1.86 -7.27 -2.84
C VAL A 305 0.68 -6.43 -2.39
N GLY A 306 -0.26 -7.05 -1.68
CA GLY A 306 -1.42 -6.37 -1.09
C GLY A 306 -2.21 -7.29 -0.18
N ILE A 307 -3.19 -6.75 0.56
CA ILE A 307 -4.08 -7.54 1.41
C ILE A 307 -5.30 -7.95 0.58
N LEU A 308 -5.56 -9.25 0.42
CA LEU A 308 -6.62 -9.73 -0.49
C LEU A 308 -7.94 -10.10 0.17
N ASN A 309 -7.93 -10.59 1.38
CA ASN A 309 -9.08 -11.28 1.97
C ASN A 309 -9.52 -10.75 3.33
N GLY A 310 -9.21 -9.51 3.65
CA GLY A 310 -9.60 -8.86 4.90
C GLY A 310 -8.97 -9.48 6.17
N THR A 311 -8.03 -10.42 6.03
CA THR A 311 -7.32 -11.02 7.17
C THR A 311 -6.19 -10.15 7.71
N GLY A 312 -5.91 -9.02 7.06
CA GLY A 312 -4.75 -8.18 7.36
C GLY A 312 -3.40 -8.76 6.96
N ARG A 313 -3.36 -9.99 6.41
CA ARG A 313 -2.10 -10.63 5.99
C ARG A 313 -1.76 -10.25 4.55
N PRO A 314 -0.54 -9.75 4.30
CA PRO A 314 -0.07 -9.49 2.96
C PRO A 314 -0.06 -10.74 2.09
N ALA A 315 -0.46 -10.57 0.84
CA ALA A 315 -0.41 -11.60 -0.18
C ALA A 315 0.44 -11.13 -1.37
N VAL A 316 1.21 -12.04 -1.93
CA VAL A 316 1.96 -11.88 -3.18
C VAL A 316 1.12 -12.44 -4.31
N VAL A 317 0.83 -11.64 -5.32
CA VAL A 317 0.08 -12.04 -6.51
C VAL A 317 0.98 -11.99 -7.73
N VAL A 318 0.94 -13.06 -8.53
CA VAL A 318 1.76 -13.17 -9.75
C VAL A 318 1.06 -14.05 -10.76
N GLY A 319 1.27 -13.78 -12.03
CA GLY A 319 0.76 -14.63 -13.11
C GLY A 319 1.83 -15.56 -13.68
N THR A 320 1.39 -16.73 -14.15
CA THR A 320 2.25 -17.68 -14.85
C THR A 320 2.24 -17.43 -16.35
N SER A 321 3.35 -17.71 -16.99
CA SER A 321 3.50 -17.72 -18.44
C SER A 321 3.72 -19.16 -18.93
N PHE A 322 4.39 -19.36 -20.04
CA PHE A 322 4.59 -20.67 -20.62
C PHE A 322 6.08 -21.00 -20.78
N TYR A 323 6.39 -22.26 -20.58
CA TYR A 323 7.72 -22.79 -20.78
C TYR A 323 7.89 -23.41 -22.17
N HIS A 324 8.91 -22.99 -22.92
CA HIS A 324 9.22 -23.50 -24.26
C HIS A 324 8.06 -23.53 -25.29
N GLY A 325 7.19 -22.54 -25.26
CA GLY A 325 6.13 -22.40 -26.25
C GLY A 325 5.03 -23.47 -26.20
N LYS A 326 4.95 -24.23 -25.12
CA LYS A 326 3.91 -25.23 -24.90
C LYS A 326 2.95 -24.80 -23.81
N LEU A 327 1.69 -24.55 -24.18
CA LEU A 327 0.63 -24.31 -23.22
C LEU A 327 0.22 -25.58 -22.48
N ASN A 328 0.03 -25.46 -21.18
CA ASN A 328 -0.66 -26.42 -20.33
C ASN A 328 -1.56 -25.65 -19.36
N PRO A 329 -2.45 -26.32 -18.60
CA PRO A 329 -3.35 -25.62 -17.68
C PRO A 329 -2.65 -24.69 -16.68
N ALA A 330 -1.43 -25.00 -16.26
CA ALA A 330 -0.64 -24.15 -15.34
C ALA A 330 -0.03 -22.91 -16.00
N SER A 331 -0.05 -22.79 -17.34
CA SER A 331 0.43 -21.59 -18.05
C SER A 331 -0.50 -20.38 -17.88
N ASN A 332 -1.70 -20.59 -17.38
CA ASN A 332 -2.75 -19.57 -17.26
C ASN A 332 -3.12 -19.28 -15.81
N GLU A 333 -2.29 -19.63 -14.85
CA GLU A 333 -2.61 -19.41 -13.43
C GLU A 333 -2.26 -17.98 -13.00
N ILE A 334 -3.15 -17.37 -12.21
CA ILE A 334 -2.83 -16.27 -11.32
C ILE A 334 -2.70 -16.87 -9.93
N ILE A 335 -1.51 -16.77 -9.37
CA ILE A 335 -1.16 -17.33 -8.07
C ILE A 335 -1.22 -16.22 -7.03
N ALA A 336 -1.89 -16.46 -5.91
CA ALA A 336 -1.79 -15.62 -4.73
C ALA A 336 -1.31 -16.45 -3.54
N VAL A 337 -0.24 -16.01 -2.90
CA VAL A 337 0.34 -16.64 -1.72
C VAL A 337 0.52 -15.63 -0.60
N TYR A 338 0.41 -16.08 0.64
CA TYR A 338 0.76 -15.21 1.78
C TYR A 338 2.24 -14.86 1.76
N ALA A 339 2.54 -13.58 1.95
CA ALA A 339 3.91 -13.06 1.87
C ALA A 339 4.83 -13.61 2.97
N ASP A 340 4.29 -13.92 4.14
CA ASP A 340 5.05 -14.45 5.29
C ASP A 340 5.55 -15.89 5.13
N ASN A 341 4.94 -16.71 4.25
CA ASN A 341 5.22 -18.14 4.19
C ASN A 341 5.07 -18.83 2.84
N GLY A 342 4.71 -18.11 1.76
CA GLY A 342 4.54 -18.64 0.41
C GLY A 342 3.38 -19.64 0.21
N ARG A 343 2.48 -19.80 1.20
CA ARG A 343 1.31 -20.70 1.10
C ARG A 343 0.16 -20.02 0.37
N ASN A 344 -0.64 -20.79 -0.37
CA ASN A 344 -1.79 -20.25 -1.09
C ASN A 344 -2.75 -19.49 -0.19
N VAL A 345 -3.19 -18.33 -0.68
CA VAL A 345 -4.38 -17.66 -0.17
C VAL A 345 -5.59 -18.53 -0.49
N PRO A 346 -6.56 -18.73 0.42
CA PRO A 346 -7.77 -19.50 0.13
C PRO A 346 -8.48 -18.99 -1.11
N GLY A 347 -8.86 -19.91 -2.01
CA GLY A 347 -9.47 -19.62 -3.31
C GLY A 347 -8.48 -19.43 -4.46
N TRP A 348 -7.18 -19.41 -4.19
CA TRP A 348 -6.12 -19.27 -5.19
C TRP A 348 -5.28 -20.56 -5.31
N PRO A 349 -4.64 -20.88 -6.48
CA PRO A 349 -4.63 -20.08 -7.71
C PRO A 349 -5.95 -20.10 -8.47
N VAL A 350 -6.15 -19.10 -9.34
CA VAL A 350 -7.26 -19.03 -10.30
C VAL A 350 -6.75 -19.21 -11.72
N THR A 351 -7.63 -19.61 -12.66
CA THR A 351 -7.25 -19.81 -14.05
C THR A 351 -7.71 -18.65 -14.92
N ALA A 352 -6.77 -17.89 -15.46
CA ALA A 352 -7.00 -16.81 -16.42
C ALA A 352 -7.32 -17.35 -17.83
N HIS A 353 -7.75 -16.49 -18.72
CA HIS A 353 -8.13 -16.85 -20.10
C HIS A 353 -6.91 -17.07 -21.04
N GLY A 354 -5.69 -16.93 -20.53
CA GLY A 354 -4.44 -17.15 -21.25
C GLY A 354 -3.22 -16.85 -20.37
N PRO A 355 -2.00 -17.09 -20.88
CA PRO A 355 -0.77 -16.79 -20.16
C PRO A 355 -0.66 -15.31 -19.79
N THR A 356 -0.08 -15.02 -18.64
CA THR A 356 0.03 -13.67 -18.12
C THR A 356 1.47 -13.14 -18.21
N PHE A 357 1.66 -12.12 -19.02
CA PHE A 357 2.90 -11.34 -19.07
C PHE A 357 2.79 -10.05 -18.28
N GLY A 358 1.62 -9.44 -18.32
CA GLY A 358 1.32 -8.26 -17.53
C GLY A 358 1.36 -8.55 -16.02
N SER A 359 1.93 -7.62 -15.26
CA SER A 359 1.91 -7.71 -13.80
C SER A 359 0.50 -7.43 -13.29
N PRO A 360 -0.02 -8.20 -12.32
CA PRO A 360 -1.32 -7.93 -11.73
C PRO A 360 -1.34 -6.55 -11.03
N ALA A 361 -2.51 -5.93 -10.95
CA ALA A 361 -2.77 -4.76 -10.13
C ALA A 361 -3.80 -5.10 -9.05
N ILE A 362 -3.69 -4.46 -7.89
CA ILE A 362 -4.64 -4.62 -6.78
C ILE A 362 -5.28 -3.26 -6.48
N GLY A 363 -6.60 -3.23 -6.43
CA GLY A 363 -7.36 -2.03 -6.12
C GLY A 363 -8.82 -2.34 -5.83
N ARG A 364 -9.66 -1.32 -5.69
CA ARG A 364 -11.09 -1.50 -5.43
C ARG A 364 -11.86 -1.60 -6.73
N VAL A 365 -12.46 -2.74 -6.97
CA VAL A 365 -13.32 -3.02 -8.12
C VAL A 365 -14.67 -3.48 -7.60
N ASP A 366 -15.76 -2.88 -8.08
CA ASP A 366 -17.12 -3.15 -7.60
C ASP A 366 -17.26 -3.01 -6.06
N GLY A 367 -16.64 -1.96 -5.50
CA GLY A 367 -16.67 -1.66 -4.07
C GLY A 367 -15.90 -2.65 -3.17
N GLN A 368 -15.25 -3.66 -3.74
CA GLN A 368 -14.47 -4.66 -3.02
C GLN A 368 -13.02 -4.69 -3.49
N LEU A 369 -12.11 -5.18 -2.64
CA LEU A 369 -10.74 -5.39 -3.04
C LEU A 369 -10.64 -6.50 -4.08
N ALA A 370 -9.93 -6.23 -5.16
CA ALA A 370 -9.81 -7.11 -6.30
C ALA A 370 -8.39 -7.13 -6.87
N VAL A 371 -8.07 -8.25 -7.51
CA VAL A 371 -6.90 -8.40 -8.37
C VAL A 371 -7.36 -8.22 -9.81
N VAL A 372 -6.75 -7.32 -10.55
CA VAL A 372 -6.95 -7.18 -12.00
C VAL A 372 -5.74 -7.75 -12.71
N SER A 373 -5.98 -8.66 -13.66
CA SER A 373 -4.93 -9.31 -14.44
C SER A 373 -5.22 -9.24 -15.92
N THR A 374 -4.16 -9.29 -16.72
CA THR A 374 -4.24 -9.33 -18.17
C THR A 374 -3.65 -10.61 -18.71
N SER A 375 -4.22 -11.15 -19.76
CA SER A 375 -3.66 -12.27 -20.51
C SER A 375 -3.27 -11.85 -21.92
N CYS A 376 -2.24 -12.49 -22.45
CA CYS A 376 -1.63 -12.15 -23.72
C CYS A 376 -2.04 -13.13 -24.80
N ALA A 377 -2.54 -12.60 -25.92
CA ALA A 377 -2.92 -13.39 -27.08
C ALA A 377 -1.74 -13.76 -28.00
N GLN A 378 -0.75 -12.88 -28.13
CA GLN A 378 0.40 -13.10 -29.04
C GLN A 378 1.37 -14.15 -28.57
N CYS A 379 1.38 -14.40 -27.29
CA CYS A 379 2.30 -15.37 -26.74
C CYS A 379 2.00 -16.75 -27.31
N ILE A 380 0.73 -17.08 -27.55
CA ILE A 380 0.30 -18.30 -28.27
C ILE A 380 -1.20 -18.18 -28.57
N LYS A 381 -1.63 -18.30 -29.80
CA LYS A 381 -3.00 -18.39 -30.29
C LYS A 381 -4.13 -18.34 -29.25
N GLY A 382 -4.70 -17.19 -29.03
CA GLY A 382 -5.84 -16.94 -28.11
C GLY A 382 -6.15 -15.45 -28.04
N PRO A 383 -7.35 -15.08 -27.61
CA PRO A 383 -7.70 -13.67 -27.46
C PRO A 383 -7.03 -13.05 -26.25
N ALA A 384 -6.60 -11.79 -26.40
CA ALA A 384 -6.20 -10.98 -25.26
C ALA A 384 -7.40 -10.76 -24.32
N SER A 385 -7.19 -10.82 -23.03
CA SER A 385 -8.26 -10.59 -22.05
C SER A 385 -7.78 -9.81 -20.83
N VAL A 386 -8.76 -9.20 -20.15
CA VAL A 386 -8.60 -8.55 -18.85
C VAL A 386 -9.64 -9.14 -17.92
N SER A 387 -9.25 -9.54 -16.74
CA SER A 387 -10.15 -10.14 -15.75
C SER A 387 -9.95 -9.50 -14.39
N ALA A 388 -11.03 -9.33 -13.64
CA ALA A 388 -11.02 -8.90 -12.24
C ALA A 388 -11.48 -10.07 -11.35
N TRP A 389 -10.73 -10.30 -10.28
CA TRP A 389 -10.91 -11.38 -9.33
C TRP A 389 -11.07 -10.80 -7.93
N SER A 390 -12.07 -11.25 -7.17
CA SER A 390 -12.19 -10.87 -5.76
C SER A 390 -10.99 -11.36 -4.95
N GLY A 391 -10.75 -10.80 -3.77
CA GLY A 391 -9.69 -11.28 -2.88
C GLY A 391 -9.76 -12.76 -2.51
N SER A 392 -10.94 -13.39 -2.65
CA SER A 392 -11.16 -14.83 -2.46
C SER A 392 -11.05 -15.68 -3.74
N GLY A 393 -10.60 -15.08 -4.86
CA GLY A 393 -10.37 -15.79 -6.11
C GLY A 393 -11.63 -16.04 -6.96
N HIS A 394 -12.77 -15.40 -6.68
CA HIS A 394 -13.93 -15.47 -7.55
C HIS A 394 -13.80 -14.44 -8.68
N GLU A 395 -14.05 -14.85 -9.92
CA GLU A 395 -14.09 -13.93 -11.05
C GLU A 395 -15.28 -12.97 -10.89
N ILE A 396 -15.00 -11.66 -10.83
CA ILE A 396 -16.03 -10.61 -10.78
C ILE A 396 -16.52 -10.37 -12.21
N TRP A 397 -15.60 -10.17 -13.12
CA TRP A 397 -15.86 -10.06 -14.56
C TRP A 397 -14.63 -10.41 -15.37
N SER A 398 -14.85 -10.75 -16.64
CA SER A 398 -13.82 -10.91 -17.64
C SER A 398 -14.21 -10.23 -18.94
N ARG A 399 -13.24 -9.62 -19.60
CA ARG A 399 -13.40 -9.04 -20.92
C ARG A 399 -12.38 -9.60 -21.88
N VAL A 400 -12.87 -10.17 -22.96
CA VAL A 400 -12.06 -10.66 -24.10
C VAL A 400 -12.07 -9.60 -25.18
N PHE A 401 -10.89 -9.27 -25.73
CA PHE A 401 -10.72 -8.43 -26.91
C PHE A 401 -10.63 -9.31 -28.16
N ASP A 402 -10.92 -8.75 -29.33
CA ASP A 402 -10.99 -9.52 -30.57
C ASP A 402 -9.71 -10.32 -30.87
N ALA A 403 -9.90 -11.51 -31.43
CA ALA A 403 -8.96 -12.61 -31.57
C ALA A 403 -7.69 -12.35 -32.41
N HIS A 404 -7.47 -11.17 -32.92
CA HIS A 404 -6.40 -10.90 -33.89
C HIS A 404 -5.23 -10.10 -33.34
N ASN A 405 -5.23 -9.77 -32.06
CA ASN A 405 -4.26 -8.78 -31.55
C ASN A 405 -3.82 -9.09 -30.14
N GLU A 406 -2.69 -9.28 -29.97
CA GLU A 406 -1.48 -8.58 -29.48
C GLU A 406 -1.50 -8.27 -27.97
N ALA A 407 -0.30 -8.29 -27.41
CA ALA A 407 0.01 -8.17 -25.99
C ALA A 407 -0.91 -7.17 -25.26
N THR A 408 -1.35 -7.56 -24.07
CA THR A 408 -1.98 -6.65 -23.13
C THR A 408 -0.91 -6.03 -22.23
N SER A 409 -1.00 -4.73 -21.97
CA SER A 409 -0.17 -4.08 -20.96
C SER A 409 -0.59 -4.53 -19.54
N SER A 410 0.25 -4.25 -18.55
CA SER A 410 -0.20 -4.37 -17.16
C SER A 410 -1.31 -3.35 -16.88
N PRO A 411 -2.35 -3.72 -16.09
CA PRO A 411 -3.45 -2.82 -15.79
C PRO A 411 -3.01 -1.70 -14.84
N VAL A 412 -3.68 -0.56 -15.00
CA VAL A 412 -3.59 0.61 -14.10
C VAL A 412 -4.99 0.85 -13.54
N LEU A 413 -5.11 1.17 -12.27
CA LEU A 413 -6.37 1.32 -11.55
C LEU A 413 -6.51 2.74 -11.01
N ALA A 414 -7.60 3.40 -11.35
CA ALA A 414 -7.91 4.76 -10.91
C ALA A 414 -9.41 5.03 -10.93
N ASP A 415 -9.98 5.66 -9.91
CA ASP A 415 -11.35 6.15 -9.94
C ASP A 415 -11.45 7.38 -10.88
N LEU A 416 -11.85 7.16 -12.11
CA LEU A 416 -11.96 8.18 -13.15
C LEU A 416 -13.38 8.71 -13.32
N THR A 417 -14.37 7.96 -12.84
CA THR A 417 -15.79 8.28 -12.99
C THR A 417 -16.36 9.00 -11.78
N GLY A 418 -15.67 8.99 -10.64
CA GLY A 418 -16.07 9.68 -9.40
C GLY A 418 -17.36 9.12 -8.80
N GLY A 419 -17.63 7.84 -9.04
CA GLY A 419 -18.79 7.14 -8.49
C GLY A 419 -18.47 6.56 -7.12
N ALA A 420 -19.15 6.99 -6.07
CA ALA A 420 -18.98 6.49 -4.71
C ALA A 420 -19.21 4.97 -4.54
N ASN A 421 -19.69 4.28 -5.58
CA ASN A 421 -20.00 2.84 -5.56
C ASN A 421 -19.32 2.06 -6.68
N ASP A 422 -18.59 2.69 -7.60
CA ASP A 422 -18.04 1.99 -8.78
C ASP A 422 -16.59 1.51 -8.56
N GLY A 423 -15.88 2.04 -7.55
CA GLY A 423 -14.48 1.72 -7.32
C GLY A 423 -13.55 2.23 -8.44
N ASP A 424 -12.37 1.63 -8.55
CA ASP A 424 -11.37 2.00 -9.55
C ASP A 424 -11.75 1.50 -10.94
N ASP A 425 -11.64 2.38 -11.94
CA ASP A 425 -11.70 2.02 -13.35
C ASP A 425 -10.36 1.39 -13.79
N VAL A 426 -10.39 0.56 -14.84
CA VAL A 426 -9.22 -0.18 -15.32
C VAL A 426 -8.73 0.41 -16.64
N LEU A 427 -7.48 0.87 -16.67
CA LEU A 427 -6.82 1.30 -17.88
C LEU A 427 -5.90 0.18 -18.38
N VAL A 428 -6.02 -0.19 -19.65
CA VAL A 428 -5.23 -1.27 -20.23
C VAL A 428 -4.96 -1.04 -21.72
N GLY A 429 -3.72 -1.26 -22.14
CA GLY A 429 -3.36 -1.38 -23.54
C GLY A 429 -3.74 -2.77 -24.05
N ALA A 430 -4.55 -2.84 -25.11
CA ALA A 430 -4.98 -4.08 -25.74
C ALA A 430 -5.44 -3.80 -27.17
N ALA A 431 -5.43 -4.82 -28.04
CA ALA A 431 -6.05 -4.75 -29.37
C ALA A 431 -5.70 -3.48 -30.17
N ARG A 432 -4.44 -3.08 -30.12
CA ARG A 432 -3.89 -1.89 -30.81
C ARG A 432 -4.45 -0.55 -30.35
N GLY A 433 -4.63 -0.40 -29.05
CA GLY A 433 -5.05 0.86 -28.44
C GLY A 433 -5.08 0.79 -26.92
N LEU A 434 -5.33 1.93 -26.29
CA LEU A 434 -5.54 2.02 -24.86
C LEU A 434 -7.04 2.11 -24.57
N TYR A 435 -7.51 1.31 -23.62
CA TYR A 435 -8.92 1.25 -23.19
C TYR A 435 -9.06 1.68 -21.73
N VAL A 436 -10.18 2.33 -21.42
CA VAL A 436 -10.66 2.52 -20.05
C VAL A 436 -11.89 1.66 -19.87
N LEU A 437 -11.88 0.79 -18.85
CA LEU A 437 -12.96 -0.13 -18.52
C LEU A 437 -13.58 0.25 -17.19
N ALA A 438 -14.90 0.11 -17.07
CA ALA A 438 -15.59 0.25 -15.79
C ALA A 438 -15.14 -0.84 -14.81
N GLY A 439 -14.70 -0.46 -13.63
CA GLY A 439 -14.21 -1.39 -12.62
C GLY A 439 -15.22 -2.46 -12.25
N ASN A 440 -16.49 -2.11 -12.09
CA ASN A 440 -17.55 -3.04 -11.66
C ASN A 440 -18.02 -4.01 -12.74
N THR A 441 -17.78 -3.76 -14.03
CA THR A 441 -18.38 -4.58 -15.11
C THR A 441 -17.43 -4.93 -16.25
N GLY A 442 -16.23 -4.37 -16.29
CA GLY A 442 -15.30 -4.49 -17.42
C GLY A 442 -15.82 -3.89 -18.74
N LYS A 443 -16.90 -3.10 -18.71
CA LYS A 443 -17.41 -2.43 -19.91
C LYS A 443 -16.48 -1.29 -20.33
N VAL A 444 -16.28 -1.09 -21.64
CA VAL A 444 -15.51 0.02 -22.16
C VAL A 444 -16.23 1.34 -21.85
N LEU A 445 -15.51 2.24 -21.21
CA LEU A 445 -15.94 3.60 -20.90
C LEU A 445 -15.35 4.63 -21.88
N SER A 446 -14.14 4.37 -22.41
CA SER A 446 -13.44 5.30 -23.29
C SER A 446 -14.08 5.39 -24.67
N ILE A 447 -14.27 6.62 -25.16
CA ILE A 447 -14.59 6.90 -26.54
C ILE A 447 -13.67 8.03 -26.99
N SER A 448 -12.98 7.84 -28.12
CA SER A 448 -12.14 8.85 -28.76
C SER A 448 -12.82 9.34 -30.03
N GLY A 449 -12.97 10.68 -30.18
CA GLY A 449 -13.59 11.29 -31.33
C GLY A 449 -15.03 10.83 -31.61
N GLY A 450 -15.78 10.43 -30.58
CA GLY A 450 -17.19 10.05 -30.63
C GLY A 450 -17.52 8.72 -31.28
N LYS A 451 -16.53 7.91 -31.70
CA LYS A 451 -16.79 6.66 -32.46
C LYS A 451 -15.86 5.49 -32.13
N GLN A 452 -14.68 5.74 -31.60
CA GLN A 452 -13.67 4.68 -31.37
C GLN A 452 -13.58 4.33 -29.89
N PRO A 453 -13.68 3.04 -29.50
CA PRO A 453 -13.59 2.63 -28.12
C PRO A 453 -12.16 2.68 -27.55
N ALA A 454 -11.14 2.73 -28.39
CA ALA A 454 -9.74 2.81 -28.01
C ALA A 454 -9.18 4.21 -28.20
N LEU A 455 -8.31 4.64 -27.28
CA LEU A 455 -7.45 5.79 -27.48
C LEU A 455 -6.28 5.38 -28.37
N GLU A 456 -5.82 6.26 -29.28
CA GLU A 456 -4.75 5.99 -30.26
C GLU A 456 -4.93 4.64 -30.99
N PRO A 457 -6.04 4.47 -31.74
CA PRO A 457 -6.27 3.22 -32.48
C PRO A 457 -5.16 3.00 -33.51
N GLY A 458 -4.57 1.79 -33.50
CA GLY A 458 -3.42 1.45 -34.32
C GLY A 458 -2.08 1.48 -33.61
N CYS A 459 -2.10 1.69 -32.31
CA CYS A 459 -0.95 1.55 -31.41
C CYS A 459 -0.53 0.08 -31.31
N ASP A 460 0.59 -0.31 -31.91
CA ASP A 460 0.96 -1.73 -32.02
C ASP A 460 1.31 -2.38 -30.67
N THR A 461 1.97 -1.66 -29.77
CA THR A 461 2.30 -2.14 -28.41
C THR A 461 2.17 -0.99 -27.41
N PRO A 462 0.97 -0.76 -26.89
CA PRO A 462 0.82 0.22 -25.83
C PRO A 462 1.50 -0.31 -24.55
N GLY A 463 2.46 0.45 -24.02
CA GLY A 463 2.96 0.27 -22.67
C GLY A 463 1.84 0.45 -21.65
N SER A 464 2.09 0.14 -20.39
CA SER A 464 1.16 0.49 -19.31
C SER A 464 1.02 2.00 -19.23
N ALA A 465 -0.21 2.46 -18.96
CA ALA A 465 -0.48 3.87 -18.78
C ALA A 465 0.09 4.41 -17.46
N ALA A 466 0.18 5.73 -17.34
CA ALA A 466 0.37 6.42 -16.07
C ALA A 466 -0.70 7.51 -15.91
N VAL A 467 -1.28 7.60 -14.72
CA VAL A 467 -2.32 8.58 -14.36
C VAL A 467 -1.77 9.47 -13.26
N ALA A 468 -1.86 10.78 -13.42
CA ALA A 468 -1.36 11.69 -12.41
C ALA A 468 -2.16 12.98 -12.33
N TYR A 469 -2.23 13.54 -11.11
CA TYR A 469 -2.70 14.89 -10.91
C TYR A 469 -1.58 15.90 -11.19
N VAL A 470 -1.82 16.81 -12.12
CA VAL A 470 -0.87 17.86 -12.56
C VAL A 470 -1.53 19.22 -12.37
N PRO A 471 -1.13 19.99 -11.36
CA PRO A 471 -1.77 21.28 -11.05
C PRO A 471 -1.85 22.22 -12.25
N GLY A 472 -3.08 22.72 -12.52
CA GLY A 472 -3.36 23.64 -13.61
C GLY A 472 -3.27 23.03 -15.02
N ALA A 473 -3.21 21.70 -15.16
CA ALA A 473 -3.45 21.03 -16.44
C ALA A 473 -4.95 20.98 -16.76
N PRO A 474 -5.36 20.79 -18.04
CA PRO A 474 -6.75 20.50 -18.40
C PRO A 474 -7.35 19.32 -17.63
N GLY A 475 -8.67 19.10 -17.71
CA GLY A 475 -9.32 17.95 -17.09
C GLY A 475 -9.28 17.98 -15.54
N ASN A 476 -9.50 19.14 -14.93
CA ASN A 476 -9.36 19.35 -13.48
C ASN A 476 -7.99 18.94 -12.91
N GLY A 477 -6.95 18.94 -13.75
CA GLY A 477 -5.59 18.55 -13.38
C GLY A 477 -5.28 17.08 -13.56
N TRP A 478 -6.24 16.20 -13.80
CA TRP A 478 -5.99 14.78 -14.02
C TRP A 478 -5.58 14.51 -15.46
N MET A 479 -4.45 13.82 -15.61
CA MET A 479 -3.83 13.52 -16.90
C MET A 479 -3.50 12.04 -17.02
N LEU A 480 -3.66 11.52 -18.23
CA LEU A 480 -3.30 10.17 -18.66
C LEU A 480 -2.11 10.25 -19.61
N TYR A 481 -1.09 9.46 -19.37
CA TYR A 481 0.10 9.35 -20.21
C TYR A 481 0.31 7.91 -20.66
N PHE A 482 0.67 7.71 -21.92
CA PHE A 482 1.15 6.42 -22.39
C PHE A 482 2.04 6.58 -23.63
N ALA A 483 2.86 5.58 -23.88
CA ALA A 483 3.68 5.48 -25.07
C ALA A 483 3.12 4.42 -26.01
N CYS A 484 3.18 4.73 -27.28
CA CYS A 484 2.68 3.95 -28.39
C CYS A 484 3.81 3.66 -29.35
N GLY A 485 4.20 2.40 -29.53
CA GLY A 485 5.33 2.05 -30.39
C GLY A 485 5.46 0.54 -30.59
N GLY A 486 6.61 0.11 -31.02
CA GLY A 486 6.99 -1.29 -31.17
C GLY A 486 8.50 -1.42 -31.33
N PRO A 487 9.04 -2.65 -31.36
CA PRO A 487 10.49 -2.85 -31.36
C PRO A 487 11.19 -2.24 -32.62
N THR A 488 10.45 -2.03 -33.71
CA THR A 488 10.96 -1.49 -34.97
C THR A 488 10.22 -0.23 -35.43
N ILE A 489 9.27 0.27 -34.65
CA ILE A 489 8.42 1.41 -35.02
C ILE A 489 8.76 2.57 -34.06
N PRO A 490 9.04 3.79 -34.59
CA PRO A 490 9.25 4.96 -33.76
C PRO A 490 8.05 5.20 -32.83
N ALA A 491 8.32 5.43 -31.57
CA ALA A 491 7.27 5.62 -30.58
C ALA A 491 6.68 7.03 -30.63
N THR A 492 5.45 7.12 -30.14
CA THR A 492 4.74 8.36 -29.87
C THR A 492 4.31 8.34 -28.42
N MET A 493 4.66 9.36 -27.66
CA MET A 493 4.16 9.56 -26.28
C MET A 493 3.04 10.61 -26.33
N VAL A 494 1.93 10.30 -25.66
CA VAL A 494 0.72 11.14 -25.67
C VAL A 494 0.25 11.43 -24.26
N ALA A 495 -0.40 12.60 -24.10
CA ALA A 495 -1.03 13.01 -22.85
C ALA A 495 -2.46 13.46 -23.09
N TYR A 496 -3.40 12.81 -22.42
CA TYR A 496 -4.81 13.14 -22.47
C TYR A 496 -5.29 13.75 -21.15
N PRO A 497 -6.07 14.84 -21.18
CA PRO A 497 -6.81 15.28 -20.02
C PRO A 497 -7.98 14.33 -19.79
N PHE A 498 -8.29 13.98 -18.54
CA PHE A 498 -9.48 13.19 -18.25
C PHE A 498 -10.75 14.03 -18.42
N PRO A 499 -11.72 13.58 -19.23
CA PRO A 499 -12.99 14.25 -19.36
C PRO A 499 -13.80 14.09 -18.06
N ASN A 500 -14.17 15.22 -17.47
CA ASN A 500 -15.01 15.25 -16.25
C ASN A 500 -14.44 14.47 -15.05
N ALA A 501 -13.12 14.43 -14.90
CA ALA A 501 -12.50 13.86 -13.71
C ALA A 501 -13.06 14.52 -12.43
N PRO A 502 -13.22 13.76 -11.35
CA PRO A 502 -13.65 14.31 -10.08
C PRO A 502 -12.68 15.41 -9.62
N ALA A 503 -13.17 16.40 -8.90
CA ALA A 503 -12.33 17.46 -8.34
C ALA A 503 -11.48 17.00 -7.14
N THR A 504 -11.38 15.68 -6.91
CA THR A 504 -10.58 15.09 -5.84
C THR A 504 -9.11 15.05 -6.23
N THR A 505 -8.25 15.27 -5.27
CA THR A 505 -6.78 15.13 -5.44
C THR A 505 -6.26 13.77 -4.93
N ASN A 506 -7.16 12.86 -4.55
CA ASN A 506 -6.79 11.56 -4.01
C ASN A 506 -6.00 10.75 -5.06
N PRO A 507 -4.86 10.19 -4.70
CA PRO A 507 -4.09 9.37 -5.61
C PRO A 507 -4.88 8.12 -6.01
N PRO A 508 -4.76 7.66 -7.26
CA PRO A 508 -5.30 6.37 -7.68
C PRO A 508 -4.70 5.22 -6.88
N ALA A 509 -5.44 4.11 -6.73
CA ALA A 509 -4.96 2.92 -6.03
C ALA A 509 -3.73 2.29 -6.70
N TRP A 510 -3.68 2.35 -8.05
CA TRP A 510 -2.59 1.80 -8.86
C TRP A 510 -2.31 2.71 -10.06
N PRO A 511 -1.73 3.93 -9.85
CA PRO A 511 -1.73 5.01 -10.84
C PRO A 511 -0.83 4.76 -12.05
N GLU A 512 0.10 3.83 -11.95
CA GLU A 512 1.05 3.51 -13.02
C GLU A 512 1.57 2.08 -12.88
N TRP A 513 2.34 1.60 -13.83
CA TRP A 513 2.92 0.27 -13.75
C TRP A 513 3.80 0.16 -12.50
N ARG A 514 3.57 -0.88 -11.69
CA ARG A 514 4.20 -1.13 -10.40
C ARG A 514 3.84 -0.10 -9.30
N ALA A 515 2.65 0.46 -9.40
CA ALA A 515 1.97 1.33 -8.44
C ALA A 515 2.56 2.74 -8.24
N ASN A 516 3.84 2.90 -8.16
CA ASN A 516 4.50 4.17 -7.83
C ASN A 516 5.79 4.42 -8.62
N ALA A 517 6.34 5.63 -8.49
CA ALA A 517 7.56 6.02 -9.19
C ALA A 517 8.80 5.23 -8.77
N ASP A 518 8.87 4.77 -7.52
CA ASP A 518 9.96 3.94 -6.99
C ASP A 518 9.84 2.48 -7.45
N ARG A 519 8.72 2.13 -8.11
CA ARG A 519 8.44 0.79 -8.68
C ARG A 519 8.40 -0.33 -7.63
N THR A 520 7.95 -0.05 -6.42
CA THR A 520 7.93 -1.03 -5.33
C THR A 520 7.00 -2.22 -5.57
N GLY A 521 5.96 -2.05 -6.38
CA GLY A 521 5.00 -3.14 -6.70
C GLY A 521 4.06 -3.49 -5.56
N ILE A 522 3.82 -2.55 -4.66
CA ILE A 522 2.94 -2.72 -3.51
C ILE A 522 1.62 -2.04 -3.79
N ALA A 523 0.51 -2.76 -3.58
CA ALA A 523 -0.79 -2.15 -3.44
C ALA A 523 -0.91 -1.58 -2.02
N ASP A 524 -1.11 -0.26 -1.94
CA ASP A 524 -1.36 0.36 -0.63
C ASP A 524 -2.38 -0.47 0.18
N PRO A 525 -2.10 -0.91 1.41
CA PRO A 525 -1.65 -0.11 2.54
C PRO A 525 -0.32 -0.54 3.18
N LEU A 526 0.49 -1.39 2.55
CA LEU A 526 1.75 -1.85 3.15
C LEU A 526 2.89 -0.85 2.95
N SER A 527 2.80 -0.02 1.94
CA SER A 527 3.61 1.17 1.78
C SER A 527 2.71 2.39 1.90
N VAL A 528 2.55 2.89 3.10
CA VAL A 528 2.38 4.32 3.20
C VAL A 528 3.73 4.88 2.77
N PRO A 529 3.86 5.54 1.59
CA PRO A 529 5.10 6.23 1.31
C PRO A 529 5.31 7.15 2.51
N GLN A 530 6.50 7.11 3.09
CA GLN A 530 6.93 8.24 3.91
C GLN A 530 7.10 9.41 2.95
N THR A 531 5.99 9.89 2.40
CA THR A 531 5.96 11.18 1.75
C THR A 531 6.26 12.13 2.89
N SER A 532 7.50 12.64 2.91
CA SER A 532 7.80 13.81 3.71
C SER A 532 6.71 14.81 3.38
N CYS A 533 5.77 14.99 4.30
CA CYS A 533 4.75 16.01 4.14
C CYS A 533 5.51 17.30 3.85
N ALA A 534 5.17 18.00 2.79
CA ALA A 534 5.84 19.23 2.45
C ALA A 534 5.79 20.15 3.68
N ARG A 535 6.93 20.31 4.38
CA ARG A 535 7.00 21.14 5.58
C ARG A 535 6.55 22.53 5.19
N ALA A 536 5.45 22.97 5.75
CA ALA A 536 5.11 24.37 5.71
C ALA A 536 6.26 25.16 6.38
N SER A 537 6.71 26.23 5.79
CA SER A 537 7.73 27.08 6.39
C SER A 537 7.18 27.69 7.68
N GLY A 538 7.62 27.18 8.84
CA GLY A 538 7.21 27.64 10.18
C GLY A 538 6.95 26.48 11.14
N ALA A 539 6.66 26.79 12.40
CA ALA A 539 6.21 25.78 13.36
C ALA A 539 4.86 25.21 12.94
N ASN A 540 4.73 23.89 12.93
CA ASN A 540 3.46 23.20 12.67
C ASN A 540 2.49 23.50 13.81
N VAL A 541 1.31 24.03 13.49
CA VAL A 541 0.25 24.32 14.45
C VAL A 541 -1.10 23.93 13.87
N GLY A 542 -1.90 23.22 14.65
CA GLY A 542 -3.20 22.74 14.21
C GLY A 542 -3.61 21.44 14.84
N TYR A 543 -4.59 20.79 14.25
CA TYR A 543 -5.10 19.50 14.70
C TYR A 543 -5.54 18.64 13.51
N ARG A 544 -5.64 17.34 13.75
CA ARG A 544 -6.05 16.31 12.79
C ARG A 544 -7.25 15.53 13.30
N LEU A 545 -8.13 15.15 12.40
CA LEU A 545 -9.25 14.27 12.65
C LEU A 545 -9.17 13.09 11.70
N ALA A 546 -9.57 11.91 12.17
CA ALA A 546 -9.71 10.73 11.34
C ALA A 546 -11.11 10.13 11.51
N THR A 547 -11.70 9.65 10.41
CA THR A 547 -12.93 8.86 10.40
C THR A 547 -12.65 7.40 10.68
N SER A 548 -13.68 6.62 10.93
CA SER A 548 -13.58 5.17 11.17
C SER A 548 -12.99 4.40 9.98
N ASP A 549 -13.13 4.89 8.75
CA ASP A 549 -12.55 4.34 7.53
C ASP A 549 -11.12 4.84 7.25
N GLY A 550 -10.58 5.72 8.11
CA GLY A 550 -9.24 6.27 8.00
C GLY A 550 -9.09 7.45 7.02
N SER A 551 -10.20 8.10 6.63
CA SER A 551 -10.14 9.40 5.97
C SER A 551 -9.56 10.44 6.93
N MET A 552 -8.63 11.27 6.44
CA MET A 552 -7.91 12.26 7.26
C MET A 552 -8.32 13.68 6.90
N PHE A 553 -8.42 14.53 7.92
CA PHE A 553 -8.69 15.95 7.80
C PHE A 553 -7.69 16.74 8.64
N ASP A 554 -6.88 17.56 7.99
CA ASP A 554 -5.82 18.36 8.58
C ASP A 554 -6.22 19.83 8.61
N PHE A 555 -6.08 20.49 9.77
CA PHE A 555 -6.46 21.89 9.98
C PHE A 555 -5.29 22.68 10.56
N GLY A 556 -5.22 23.96 10.19
CA GLY A 556 -4.09 24.84 10.51
C GLY A 556 -3.09 24.89 9.37
N ASN A 557 -1.80 24.78 9.67
CA ASN A 557 -0.75 24.68 8.65
C ASN A 557 -0.16 23.27 8.55
N LEU A 558 -0.89 22.25 9.06
CA LEU A 558 -0.48 20.86 8.98
C LEU A 558 -0.60 20.35 7.53
N ALA A 559 0.42 19.66 7.08
CA ALA A 559 0.38 19.03 5.77
C ALA A 559 -0.38 17.69 5.82
N TYR A 560 -1.16 17.41 4.80
CA TYR A 560 -1.76 16.11 4.58
C TYR A 560 -0.68 15.09 4.21
N CYS A 561 -0.56 14.03 4.98
CA CYS A 561 0.47 13.01 4.83
C CYS A 561 -0.09 11.65 4.34
N GLY A 562 -1.36 11.59 3.97
CA GLY A 562 -2.04 10.36 3.55
C GLY A 562 -3.17 9.96 4.49
N GLY A 563 -3.88 8.89 4.16
CA GLY A 563 -4.98 8.32 4.95
C GLY A 563 -5.24 6.88 4.55
N LEU A 564 -6.16 6.21 5.24
CA LEU A 564 -6.49 4.80 4.99
C LEU A 564 -7.82 4.61 4.24
N ASN A 565 -8.50 5.70 3.87
CA ASN A 565 -9.82 5.68 3.24
C ASN A 565 -9.87 5.01 1.86
N THR A 566 -8.72 4.80 1.22
CA THR A 566 -8.61 4.04 -0.03
C THR A 566 -8.34 2.54 0.20
N THR A 567 -8.28 2.14 1.46
CA THR A 567 -7.83 0.82 1.92
C THR A 567 -8.99 0.05 2.54
N VAL A 568 -9.12 -1.25 2.22
CA VAL A 568 -10.00 -2.13 3.02
C VAL A 568 -9.32 -2.39 4.35
N LEU A 569 -9.76 -1.68 5.37
CA LEU A 569 -9.22 -1.84 6.71
C LEU A 569 -9.64 -3.18 7.31
N PRO A 570 -8.74 -3.88 8.04
CA PRO A 570 -9.10 -5.08 8.79
C PRO A 570 -10.06 -4.78 9.95
N SER A 571 -10.06 -3.52 10.41
CA SER A 571 -10.95 -3.01 11.44
C SER A 571 -10.98 -1.48 11.38
N ASN A 572 -11.92 -0.84 12.07
CA ASN A 572 -12.06 0.61 12.08
C ASN A 572 -10.88 1.30 12.78
N VAL A 573 -10.53 2.51 12.33
CA VAL A 573 -9.65 3.42 13.07
C VAL A 573 -10.34 3.82 14.38
N VAL A 574 -9.64 3.71 15.49
CA VAL A 574 -10.16 3.99 16.84
C VAL A 574 -9.41 5.10 17.57
N SER A 575 -8.17 5.38 17.18
CA SER A 575 -7.36 6.42 17.81
C SER A 575 -6.24 6.89 16.88
N MET A 576 -5.66 8.04 17.18
CA MET A 576 -4.50 8.59 16.49
C MET A 576 -3.60 9.36 17.44
N ALA A 577 -2.31 9.45 17.10
CA ALA A 577 -1.34 10.33 17.76
C ALA A 577 -0.54 11.09 16.70
N THR A 578 -0.35 12.38 16.89
CA THR A 578 0.49 13.23 16.03
C THR A 578 1.93 13.23 16.56
N THR A 579 2.95 13.27 15.66
CA THR A 579 4.34 13.47 16.09
C THR A 579 4.51 14.82 16.79
N PRO A 580 5.41 14.98 17.79
CA PRO A 580 5.55 16.23 18.53
C PRO A 580 5.88 17.44 17.67
N ASP A 581 6.55 17.26 16.54
CA ASP A 581 6.88 18.32 15.58
C ASP A 581 5.76 18.56 14.54
N GLY A 582 4.70 17.73 14.57
CA GLY A 582 3.55 17.81 13.66
C GLY A 582 3.84 17.36 12.23
N GLY A 583 5.01 16.79 11.95
CA GLY A 583 5.42 16.32 10.63
C GLY A 583 4.80 14.99 10.21
N GLY A 584 4.19 14.25 11.14
CA GLY A 584 3.54 12.98 10.87
C GLY A 584 2.50 12.57 11.93
N TYR A 585 1.98 11.35 11.81
CA TYR A 585 1.01 10.79 12.76
C TYR A 585 0.91 9.26 12.63
N TRP A 586 0.40 8.65 13.68
CA TRP A 586 0.03 7.23 13.71
C TRP A 586 -1.47 7.09 13.79
N LEU A 587 -2.03 6.15 13.03
CA LEU A 587 -3.42 5.69 13.14
C LEU A 587 -3.44 4.30 13.78
N LEU A 588 -4.26 4.12 14.81
CA LEU A 588 -4.47 2.86 15.49
C LEU A 588 -5.83 2.28 15.10
N LEU A 589 -5.86 1.04 14.67
CA LEU A 589 -7.06 0.29 14.35
C LEU A 589 -7.51 -0.58 15.54
N ALA A 590 -8.80 -0.93 15.57
CA ALA A 590 -9.40 -1.72 16.66
C ALA A 590 -8.81 -3.13 16.83
N ASP A 591 -8.16 -3.68 15.79
CA ASP A 591 -7.45 -4.97 15.83
C ASP A 591 -6.01 -4.87 16.37
N GLY A 592 -5.56 -3.66 16.68
CA GLY A 592 -4.22 -3.38 17.18
C GLY A 592 -3.18 -3.04 16.12
N SER A 593 -3.57 -2.94 14.85
CA SER A 593 -2.69 -2.46 13.77
C SER A 593 -2.34 -0.99 13.97
N VAL A 594 -1.11 -0.61 13.68
CA VAL A 594 -0.64 0.77 13.69
C VAL A 594 -0.09 1.14 12.30
N TYR A 595 -0.56 2.26 11.75
CA TYR A 595 -0.09 2.82 10.49
C TYR A 595 0.58 4.17 10.75
N ALA A 596 1.75 4.38 10.17
CA ALA A 596 2.56 5.59 10.32
C ALA A 596 2.53 6.44 9.05
N PHE A 597 2.40 7.76 9.18
CA PHE A 597 2.30 8.70 8.08
C PHE A 597 3.23 9.89 8.28
N GLY A 598 3.74 10.45 7.18
CA GLY A 598 4.66 11.57 7.23
C GLY A 598 6.03 11.16 7.76
N ASP A 599 6.56 11.91 8.74
CA ASP A 599 7.81 11.58 9.42
C ASP A 599 7.63 10.66 10.64
N ALA A 600 6.39 10.24 10.95
CA ALA A 600 6.11 9.27 11.99
C ALA A 600 6.72 7.92 11.62
N LYS A 601 7.63 7.42 12.45
CA LYS A 601 8.26 6.13 12.23
C LYS A 601 7.39 5.01 12.82
N TRP A 602 7.22 3.92 12.07
CA TRP A 602 6.56 2.71 12.59
C TRP A 602 7.50 1.96 13.53
N TYR A 603 7.02 1.60 14.73
CA TYR A 603 7.81 0.92 15.75
C TYR A 603 7.25 -0.46 16.15
N GLY A 604 6.17 -0.90 15.52
CA GLY A 604 5.50 -2.18 15.76
C GLY A 604 4.01 -2.04 16.10
N ASP A 605 3.29 -3.16 16.08
CA ASP A 605 1.87 -3.23 16.42
C ASP A 605 1.53 -4.51 17.20
N LEU A 606 0.26 -4.69 17.59
CA LEU A 606 -0.17 -5.84 18.38
C LEU A 606 -0.46 -7.09 17.56
N ARG A 607 -0.26 -7.07 16.25
CA ARG A 607 -0.49 -8.22 15.35
C ARG A 607 0.79 -8.98 15.01
N GLY A 608 1.97 -8.36 15.19
CA GLY A 608 3.27 -8.95 14.88
C GLY A 608 3.73 -10.01 15.87
N SER A 609 4.56 -10.95 15.40
CA SER A 609 5.18 -11.98 16.25
C SER A 609 6.30 -11.45 17.15
N ASP A 610 6.72 -10.21 16.99
CA ASP A 610 7.91 -9.64 17.63
C ASP A 610 7.61 -9.04 19.00
N TRP A 611 6.33 -9.01 19.39
CA TRP A 611 5.95 -8.63 20.73
C TRP A 611 5.97 -9.83 21.68
N SER A 612 6.80 -9.76 22.74
CA SER A 612 7.01 -10.82 23.71
C SER A 612 5.78 -11.15 24.60
N GLY A 613 4.69 -10.39 24.46
CA GLY A 613 3.47 -10.54 25.25
C GLY A 613 2.34 -11.38 24.64
N GLY A 614 2.47 -11.81 23.38
CA GLY A 614 1.42 -12.59 22.67
C GLY A 614 0.29 -11.72 22.11
N PRO A 615 -0.66 -12.30 21.35
CA PRO A 615 -1.76 -11.56 20.73
C PRO A 615 -2.64 -10.86 21.78
N VAL A 616 -3.30 -9.76 21.40
CA VAL A 616 -4.28 -9.07 22.25
C VAL A 616 -5.30 -10.10 22.76
N PRO A 617 -5.54 -10.19 24.08
CA PRO A 617 -6.45 -11.19 24.61
C PRO A 617 -7.83 -11.07 23.96
N PRO A 618 -8.50 -12.16 23.60
CA PRO A 618 -9.87 -12.14 23.10
C PRO A 618 -10.81 -11.35 24.02
N GLY A 619 -11.56 -10.39 23.50
CA GLY A 619 -12.53 -9.59 24.24
C GLY A 619 -11.97 -8.30 24.88
N SER A 620 -10.73 -7.91 24.58
CA SER A 620 -10.17 -6.64 25.03
C SER A 620 -9.80 -5.77 23.83
N PRO A 621 -10.71 -4.96 23.29
CA PRO A 621 -10.43 -4.10 22.14
C PRO A 621 -9.37 -3.07 22.48
N VAL A 622 -8.58 -2.67 21.46
CA VAL A 622 -7.65 -1.56 21.55
C VAL A 622 -8.42 -0.24 21.44
N VAL A 623 -8.04 0.76 22.24
CA VAL A 623 -8.83 1.99 22.39
C VAL A 623 -8.01 3.29 22.32
N GLY A 624 -6.68 3.23 22.39
CA GLY A 624 -5.88 4.45 22.40
C GLY A 624 -4.42 4.25 21.99
N ILE A 625 -3.85 5.28 21.36
CA ILE A 625 -2.43 5.42 21.08
C ILE A 625 -1.95 6.80 21.56
N ALA A 626 -0.75 6.87 22.15
CA ALA A 626 -0.13 8.12 22.57
C ALA A 626 1.36 8.09 22.28
N ALA A 627 1.87 9.17 21.67
CA ALA A 627 3.28 9.32 21.30
C ALA A 627 4.16 9.57 22.54
N THR A 628 5.45 9.15 22.49
CA THR A 628 6.46 9.62 23.43
C THR A 628 6.78 11.11 23.19
N PRO A 629 7.28 11.85 24.21
CA PRO A 629 7.55 13.29 24.07
C PRO A 629 8.57 13.64 22.98
N ASP A 630 9.44 12.73 22.62
CA ASP A 630 10.45 12.92 21.57
C ASP A 630 10.04 12.32 20.21
N GLY A 631 8.87 11.66 20.14
CA GLY A 631 8.32 11.07 18.91
C GLY A 631 9.01 9.80 18.41
N LYS A 632 9.89 9.18 19.25
CA LYS A 632 10.62 7.97 18.84
C LYS A 632 9.98 6.67 19.34
N GLY A 633 8.78 6.77 19.89
CA GLY A 633 7.98 5.65 20.34
C GLY A 633 6.52 6.02 20.56
N TYR A 634 5.72 5.04 20.91
CA TYR A 634 4.32 5.22 21.30
C TYR A 634 3.83 4.10 22.22
N PHE A 635 2.77 4.41 22.97
CA PHE A 635 2.02 3.48 23.78
C PHE A 635 0.72 3.13 23.09
N VAL A 636 0.33 1.85 23.13
CA VAL A 636 -0.99 1.36 22.69
C VAL A 636 -1.75 0.86 23.92
N LEU A 637 -3.01 1.26 24.04
CA LEU A 637 -3.88 0.98 25.18
C LEU A 637 -5.04 0.07 24.79
N SER A 638 -5.31 -0.96 25.59
CA SER A 638 -6.54 -1.78 25.52
C SER A 638 -7.58 -1.38 26.55
N ALA A 639 -8.87 -1.65 26.30
CA ALA A 639 -9.99 -1.33 27.18
C ALA A 639 -9.94 -2.02 28.55
N ASN A 640 -9.16 -3.12 28.70
CA ASN A 640 -8.88 -3.74 29.98
C ASN A 640 -7.76 -3.05 30.79
N GLY A 641 -7.19 -1.97 30.24
CA GLY A 641 -6.10 -1.20 30.84
C GLY A 641 -4.70 -1.77 30.60
N SER A 642 -4.53 -2.76 29.71
CA SER A 642 -3.19 -3.18 29.28
C SER A 642 -2.55 -2.10 28.42
N VAL A 643 -1.29 -1.78 28.71
CA VAL A 643 -0.46 -0.83 27.95
C VAL A 643 0.67 -1.60 27.28
N TYR A 644 0.94 -1.27 26.04
CA TYR A 644 2.00 -1.86 25.22
C TYR A 644 2.90 -0.74 24.72
N ALA A 645 4.20 -0.86 24.90
CA ALA A 645 5.19 0.15 24.56
C ALA A 645 5.98 -0.26 23.32
N PHE A 646 6.14 0.66 22.37
CA PHE A 646 6.84 0.45 21.11
C PHE A 646 7.89 1.55 20.87
N GLY A 647 8.99 1.22 20.19
CA GLY A 647 10.10 2.14 19.96
C GLY A 647 10.89 2.36 21.26
N ASP A 648 11.16 3.62 21.61
CA ASP A 648 11.82 3.99 22.85
C ASP A 648 10.85 4.31 24.00
N ALA A 649 9.57 3.95 23.87
CA ALA A 649 8.58 4.15 24.90
C ALA A 649 8.90 3.31 26.16
N ASP A 650 9.18 3.98 27.29
CA ASP A 650 9.48 3.33 28.58
C ASP A 650 8.20 2.83 29.25
N TYR A 651 8.02 1.50 29.30
CA TYR A 651 6.88 0.90 29.98
C TYR A 651 6.92 1.18 31.49
N SER A 652 5.96 1.97 31.96
CA SER A 652 5.87 2.42 33.36
C SER A 652 4.81 1.70 34.18
N GLY A 653 4.00 0.82 33.59
CA GLY A 653 2.96 0.06 34.28
C GLY A 653 1.68 -0.10 33.46
N SER A 654 0.72 -0.90 33.94
CA SER A 654 -0.57 -1.10 33.31
C SER A 654 -1.63 -1.56 34.31
N ARG A 655 -2.90 -1.46 33.89
CA ARG A 655 -4.06 -2.00 34.67
C ARG A 655 -4.53 -3.35 34.13
N GLY A 656 -3.86 -3.91 33.14
CA GLY A 656 -4.19 -5.23 32.61
C GLY A 656 -4.21 -6.31 33.67
N GLY A 657 -5.35 -7.03 33.77
CA GLY A 657 -5.56 -8.04 34.83
C GLY A 657 -5.87 -7.50 36.23
N GLN A 658 -5.96 -6.20 36.41
CA GLN A 658 -6.38 -5.55 37.67
C GLN A 658 -7.84 -5.09 37.57
N CYS A 659 -8.49 -4.93 38.75
CA CYS A 659 -9.83 -4.36 38.81
C CYS A 659 -9.76 -2.84 38.58
N THR A 660 -10.40 -2.36 37.55
CA THR A 660 -10.58 -0.93 37.28
C THR A 660 -12.04 -0.52 37.52
N ASP A 661 -12.26 0.73 37.92
CA ASP A 661 -13.61 1.27 38.03
C ASP A 661 -14.12 1.69 36.65
N GLY A 662 -14.62 0.74 35.86
CA GLY A 662 -15.08 0.90 34.50
C GLY A 662 -14.01 0.51 33.46
N ALA A 663 -14.39 0.51 32.17
CA ALA A 663 -13.47 0.28 31.07
C ALA A 663 -12.45 1.44 30.96
N VAL A 664 -11.20 1.14 30.69
CA VAL A 664 -10.19 2.16 30.38
C VAL A 664 -10.45 2.67 28.97
N VAL A 665 -10.47 3.99 28.78
CA VAL A 665 -10.91 4.64 27.53
C VAL A 665 -9.90 5.64 26.98
N GLY A 666 -8.82 5.97 27.73
CA GLY A 666 -7.84 6.93 27.25
C GLY A 666 -6.52 6.85 28.01
N ILE A 667 -5.47 7.26 27.32
CA ILE A 667 -4.09 7.41 27.79
C ILE A 667 -3.58 8.81 27.44
N ALA A 668 -2.90 9.48 28.38
CA ALA A 668 -2.19 10.71 28.13
C ALA A 668 -0.78 10.62 28.69
N VAL A 669 0.22 10.92 27.89
CA VAL A 669 1.64 10.93 28.28
C VAL A 669 1.99 12.28 28.91
N ASP A 670 2.72 12.24 30.03
CA ASP A 670 3.32 13.44 30.60
C ASP A 670 4.51 13.88 29.75
N PRO A 671 4.44 15.08 29.15
CA PRO A 671 5.48 15.53 28.23
C PRO A 671 6.83 15.83 28.94
N VAL A 672 6.82 15.89 30.27
CA VAL A 672 8.03 16.20 31.07
C VAL A 672 8.73 14.93 31.54
N THR A 673 7.96 13.94 32.01
CA THR A 673 8.53 12.75 32.66
C THR A 673 8.48 11.50 31.79
N GLY A 674 7.65 11.49 30.73
CA GLY A 674 7.41 10.31 29.88
C GLY A 674 6.51 9.24 30.51
N GLY A 675 6.12 9.38 31.76
CA GLY A 675 5.09 8.56 32.39
C GLY A 675 3.69 8.94 31.86
N TYR A 676 2.64 8.23 32.28
CA TYR A 676 1.31 8.45 31.69
C TYR A 676 0.16 8.27 32.68
N TRP A 677 -0.99 8.83 32.32
CA TRP A 677 -2.26 8.64 33.04
C TRP A 677 -3.21 7.82 32.20
N LEU A 678 -3.86 6.84 32.82
CA LEU A 678 -4.96 6.06 32.26
C LEU A 678 -6.26 6.53 32.84
N VAL A 679 -7.31 6.72 32.00
CA VAL A 679 -8.63 7.13 32.48
C VAL A 679 -9.67 6.08 32.13
N THR A 680 -10.62 5.87 33.04
CA THR A 680 -11.79 4.99 32.82
C THR A 680 -13.02 5.79 32.42
N SER A 681 -13.98 5.10 31.81
CA SER A 681 -15.29 5.67 31.44
C SER A 681 -16.08 6.23 32.64
N LYS A 682 -15.74 5.84 33.88
CA LYS A 682 -16.30 6.38 35.10
C LYS A 682 -15.45 7.48 35.77
N GLY A 683 -14.41 7.93 35.04
CA GLY A 683 -13.59 9.05 35.49
C GLY A 683 -12.51 8.73 36.51
N ALA A 684 -12.24 7.45 36.78
CA ALA A 684 -11.09 7.09 37.61
C ALA A 684 -9.79 7.32 36.81
N VAL A 685 -8.80 7.95 37.44
CA VAL A 685 -7.48 8.20 36.84
C VAL A 685 -6.43 7.38 37.57
N TYR A 686 -5.61 6.66 36.80
CA TYR A 686 -4.50 5.84 37.29
C TYR A 686 -3.18 6.38 36.75
N PRO A 687 -2.31 6.92 37.62
CA PRO A 687 -0.97 7.33 37.24
C PRO A 687 -0.06 6.11 37.09
N GLU A 688 0.78 6.08 36.04
CA GLU A 688 1.81 5.06 35.85
C GLU A 688 3.15 5.73 35.58
N GLY A 689 4.18 5.29 36.31
CA GLY A 689 5.50 5.90 36.28
C GLY A 689 5.64 7.14 37.17
N ALA A 690 6.56 8.04 36.80
CA ALA A 690 6.91 9.22 37.61
C ALA A 690 5.96 10.42 37.38
N VAL A 691 4.65 10.18 37.41
CA VAL A 691 3.62 11.20 37.20
C VAL A 691 2.81 11.47 38.48
N ILE A 692 2.34 12.72 38.63
CA ILE A 692 1.54 13.14 39.78
C ILE A 692 0.07 12.80 39.53
N ASN A 693 -0.61 12.24 40.52
CA ASN A 693 -2.06 12.10 40.52
C ASN A 693 -2.71 13.43 40.96
N TYR A 694 -3.27 14.17 40.03
CA TYR A 694 -3.94 15.45 40.29
C TYR A 694 -5.39 15.31 40.71
N GLY A 695 -5.99 14.12 40.64
CA GLY A 695 -7.35 13.82 41.05
C GLY A 695 -8.12 12.96 40.05
N SER A 696 -9.39 12.72 40.33
CA SER A 696 -10.22 11.78 39.61
C SER A 696 -11.69 12.22 39.65
N ALA A 697 -12.43 12.03 38.60
CA ALA A 697 -13.87 12.27 38.50
C ALA A 697 -14.70 11.09 39.04
N SER A 698 -14.09 10.01 39.54
CA SER A 698 -14.80 8.80 39.97
C SER A 698 -15.72 8.99 41.17
N ALA A 699 -15.48 10.02 42.01
CA ALA A 699 -16.34 10.38 43.13
C ALA A 699 -17.52 11.28 42.71
N LEU A 700 -17.53 11.78 41.48
CA LEU A 700 -18.60 12.63 40.95
C LEU A 700 -19.75 11.78 40.40
N GLN A 701 -20.96 12.30 40.44
CA GLN A 701 -22.09 11.73 39.69
C GLN A 701 -22.04 12.21 38.25
N LEU A 702 -21.25 11.54 37.39
CA LEU A 702 -21.12 11.88 35.98
C LEU A 702 -22.47 11.74 35.27
N LYS A 703 -22.83 12.75 34.51
CA LYS A 703 -24.04 12.75 33.66
C LYS A 703 -23.83 11.92 32.38
N SER A 704 -22.58 11.72 31.98
CA SER A 704 -22.18 11.01 30.77
C SER A 704 -20.82 10.36 31.00
N PRO A 705 -20.50 9.25 30.31
CA PRO A 705 -19.20 8.60 30.48
C PRO A 705 -18.07 9.48 30.00
N ILE A 706 -16.91 9.39 30.66
CA ILE A 706 -15.64 9.94 30.13
C ILE A 706 -15.23 9.14 28.90
N VAL A 707 -14.73 9.83 27.87
CA VAL A 707 -14.31 9.24 26.59
C VAL A 707 -12.85 9.55 26.24
N ALA A 708 -12.26 10.60 26.82
CA ALA A 708 -10.88 10.98 26.51
C ALA A 708 -10.20 11.74 27.66
N ILE A 709 -8.86 11.78 27.62
CA ILE A 709 -7.99 12.53 28.52
C ILE A 709 -6.93 13.27 27.70
N ALA A 710 -6.60 14.51 28.10
CA ALA A 710 -5.47 15.26 27.53
C ALA A 710 -4.60 15.81 28.65
N ALA A 711 -3.28 15.63 28.53
CA ALA A 711 -2.30 16.21 29.46
C ALA A 711 -2.07 17.68 29.16
N ALA A 712 -1.85 18.50 30.23
CA ALA A 712 -1.30 19.83 30.06
C ALA A 712 0.17 19.73 29.65
N LEU A 713 0.59 20.54 28.66
CA LEU A 713 1.91 20.45 28.04
C LEU A 713 3.11 20.68 28.98
N ASN A 714 2.88 21.25 30.15
CA ASN A 714 3.90 21.43 31.19
C ASN A 714 3.87 20.31 32.26
N GLY A 715 3.08 19.22 32.04
CA GLY A 715 2.94 18.13 32.99
C GLY A 715 2.22 18.48 34.30
N SER A 716 1.61 19.67 34.41
CA SER A 716 1.05 20.16 35.66
C SER A 716 -0.42 19.78 35.93
N GLY A 717 -1.04 19.00 35.05
CA GLY A 717 -2.43 18.57 35.15
C GLY A 717 -2.98 17.92 33.90
N TYR A 718 -4.29 17.68 33.89
CA TYR A 718 -5.00 17.08 32.74
C TYR A 718 -6.48 17.45 32.72
N TRP A 719 -7.09 17.29 31.55
CA TRP A 719 -8.53 17.43 31.32
C TRP A 719 -9.14 16.07 30.98
N LEU A 720 -10.32 15.78 31.57
CA LEU A 720 -11.14 14.62 31.23
C LEU A 720 -12.37 15.10 30.47
N ALA A 721 -12.62 14.58 29.29
CA ALA A 721 -13.80 14.91 28.49
C ALA A 721 -14.85 13.82 28.60
N ALA A 722 -16.09 14.21 28.91
CA ALA A 722 -17.26 13.34 28.85
C ALA A 722 -17.93 13.43 27.46
N GLN A 723 -18.65 12.36 27.09
CA GLN A 723 -19.30 12.23 25.78
C GLN A 723 -20.30 13.35 25.48
N ASN A 724 -20.93 13.95 26.51
CA ASN A 724 -21.90 15.03 26.39
C ASN A 724 -21.30 16.45 26.36
N GLY A 725 -19.96 16.58 26.38
CA GLY A 725 -19.26 17.86 26.40
C GLY A 725 -18.93 18.43 27.78
N ASP A 726 -19.22 17.69 28.87
CA ASP A 726 -18.72 18.06 30.20
C ASP A 726 -17.20 17.79 30.26
N VAL A 727 -16.43 18.74 30.79
CA VAL A 727 -14.97 18.63 30.95
C VAL A 727 -14.58 18.89 32.40
N TYR A 728 -13.77 18.02 32.95
CA TYR A 728 -13.26 18.06 34.32
C TYR A 728 -11.75 18.35 34.30
N SER A 729 -11.33 19.43 34.95
CA SER A 729 -9.93 19.89 35.00
C SER A 729 -9.29 19.53 36.35
N TYR A 730 -8.06 19.02 36.30
CA TYR A 730 -7.27 18.62 37.47
C TYR A 730 -5.85 19.20 37.40
N GLY A 731 -5.31 19.58 38.56
CA GLY A 731 -4.00 20.24 38.67
C GLY A 731 -4.09 21.73 38.34
N VAL A 732 -3.08 22.26 37.67
CA VAL A 732 -3.05 23.65 37.15
C VAL A 732 -3.49 23.75 35.69
N ALA A 733 -4.08 22.71 35.13
CA ALA A 733 -4.79 22.80 33.90
C ALA A 733 -5.85 23.90 34.01
N THR A 734 -5.62 25.02 33.31
CA THR A 734 -6.44 26.23 33.50
C THR A 734 -7.85 26.02 32.93
N GLY A 735 -8.84 26.40 33.73
CA GLY A 735 -10.27 26.26 33.47
C GLY A 735 -11.06 26.16 34.79
N THR A 736 -12.37 26.25 34.69
CA THR A 736 -13.23 25.91 35.84
C THR A 736 -13.11 24.41 36.12
N SER A 737 -13.14 23.99 37.36
CA SER A 737 -13.05 22.58 37.78
C SER A 737 -14.07 21.67 37.10
N GLU A 738 -15.13 22.23 36.57
CA GLU A 738 -16.13 21.59 35.70
C GLU A 738 -16.62 22.64 34.70
N SER A 739 -16.58 22.32 33.42
CA SER A 739 -17.12 23.14 32.34
C SER A 739 -18.00 22.29 31.42
N HIS A 740 -18.99 22.90 30.81
CA HIS A 740 -19.89 22.27 29.86
C HIS A 740 -19.78 22.97 28.51
N VAL A 741 -19.38 22.23 27.49
CA VAL A 741 -19.37 22.69 26.10
C VAL A 741 -20.59 22.11 25.41
N LYS A 742 -21.43 22.97 24.85
CA LYS A 742 -22.61 22.51 24.11
C LYS A 742 -22.17 21.80 22.83
N VAL A 743 -22.42 20.49 22.74
CA VAL A 743 -22.16 19.67 21.55
C VAL A 743 -23.47 19.14 20.99
N TYR A 744 -23.53 18.94 19.68
CA TYR A 744 -24.70 18.38 18.97
C TYR A 744 -24.52 16.91 18.61
N SER A 745 -23.31 16.40 18.72
CA SER A 745 -22.91 15.03 18.49
C SER A 745 -21.97 14.58 19.61
N PRO A 746 -21.87 13.28 19.90
CA PRO A 746 -20.96 12.78 20.93
C PRO A 746 -19.53 13.26 20.77
N VAL A 747 -18.90 13.70 21.86
CA VAL A 747 -17.46 13.98 21.91
C VAL A 747 -16.69 12.68 21.71
N VAL A 748 -15.65 12.70 20.88
CA VAL A 748 -14.77 11.56 20.59
C VAL A 748 -13.32 11.80 21.00
N GLY A 749 -12.93 13.07 21.23
CA GLY A 749 -11.57 13.40 21.64
C GLY A 749 -11.42 14.77 22.27
N ILE A 750 -10.36 14.92 23.05
CA ILE A 750 -9.89 16.19 23.62
C ILE A 750 -8.39 16.30 23.37
N SER A 751 -7.89 17.49 23.05
CA SER A 751 -6.48 17.75 22.90
C SER A 751 -6.10 19.12 23.44
N ALA A 752 -4.93 19.22 24.09
CA ALA A 752 -4.46 20.46 24.68
C ALA A 752 -3.98 21.44 23.60
N ASP A 753 -4.18 22.75 23.83
CA ASP A 753 -3.59 23.79 23.01
C ASP A 753 -2.10 23.95 23.36
N PRO A 754 -1.20 24.10 22.37
CA PRO A 754 0.23 24.35 22.58
C PRO A 754 0.54 25.55 23.49
N SER A 755 -0.34 26.52 23.59
CA SER A 755 -0.17 27.64 24.53
C SER A 755 -0.35 27.24 26.00
N GLY A 756 -0.88 26.05 26.28
CA GLY A 756 -1.20 25.58 27.64
C GLY A 756 -2.41 26.25 28.29
N HIS A 757 -3.16 27.08 27.55
CA HIS A 757 -4.24 27.92 28.10
C HIS A 757 -5.65 27.48 27.64
N GLY A 758 -5.77 26.26 27.13
CA GLY A 758 -7.05 25.72 26.67
C GLY A 758 -6.97 24.35 26.03
N TYR A 759 -8.08 23.95 25.46
CA TYR A 759 -8.22 22.65 24.78
C TYR A 759 -9.23 22.76 23.65
N TRP A 760 -9.16 21.78 22.74
CA TRP A 760 -10.17 21.52 21.72
C TRP A 760 -10.91 20.24 22.04
N LEU A 761 -12.23 20.24 21.78
CA LEU A 761 -13.06 19.04 21.77
C LEU A 761 -13.46 18.73 20.32
N ALA A 762 -13.30 17.48 19.92
CA ALA A 762 -13.81 16.98 18.64
C ALA A 762 -15.05 16.10 18.87
N SER A 763 -16.08 16.32 18.06
CA SER A 763 -17.31 15.53 18.05
C SER A 763 -17.37 14.57 16.88
N ALA A 764 -18.15 13.50 16.98
CA ALA A 764 -18.29 12.48 15.94
C ALA A 764 -18.83 13.01 14.60
N ASP A 765 -19.48 14.16 14.59
CA ASP A 765 -19.92 14.89 13.41
C ASP A 765 -18.86 15.84 12.83
N GLY A 766 -17.63 15.81 13.33
CA GLY A 766 -16.51 16.60 12.85
C GLY A 766 -16.48 18.05 13.33
N ALA A 767 -17.42 18.44 14.18
CA ALA A 767 -17.44 19.77 14.80
C ALA A 767 -16.31 19.87 15.85
N ILE A 768 -15.65 21.04 15.88
CA ILE A 768 -14.59 21.39 16.82
C ILE A 768 -15.07 22.52 17.74
N SER A 769 -15.03 22.27 19.04
CA SER A 769 -15.32 23.27 20.07
C SER A 769 -14.05 23.70 20.77
N ASN A 770 -13.86 25.00 20.90
CA ASN A 770 -12.68 25.60 21.54
C ASN A 770 -13.02 26.01 22.98
N ASN A 771 -12.05 25.88 23.90
CA ASN A 771 -12.14 26.39 25.24
C ASN A 771 -10.85 27.10 25.64
N GLY A 772 -10.97 28.18 26.42
CA GLY A 772 -9.83 29.04 26.77
C GLY A 772 -9.46 30.01 25.64
N THR A 773 -8.16 30.25 25.46
CA THR A 773 -7.64 31.15 24.39
C THR A 773 -7.31 30.44 23.10
N THR A 774 -7.82 29.22 22.89
CA THR A 774 -7.53 28.39 21.72
C THR A 774 -8.07 29.00 20.43
N ARG A 775 -7.29 28.87 19.36
CA ARG A 775 -7.70 29.32 18.02
C ARG A 775 -8.43 28.19 17.30
N SER A 776 -9.54 28.50 16.64
CA SER A 776 -10.16 27.57 15.69
C SER A 776 -9.37 27.59 14.36
N TYR A 777 -9.09 26.40 13.82
CA TYR A 777 -8.47 26.20 12.52
C TYR A 777 -9.46 25.67 11.48
N GLY A 778 -10.68 25.31 11.89
CA GLY A 778 -11.73 24.78 11.03
C GLY A 778 -12.40 23.53 11.61
N GLU A 779 -13.40 23.02 10.92
CA GLU A 779 -14.14 21.80 11.26
C GLU A 779 -14.45 21.00 9.98
N VAL A 780 -14.77 19.72 10.10
CA VAL A 780 -15.05 18.87 8.95
C VAL A 780 -16.47 19.16 8.44
N PRO A 781 -16.64 19.61 7.20
CA PRO A 781 -17.97 19.80 6.60
C PRO A 781 -18.76 18.49 6.57
N SER A 782 -20.06 18.56 6.81
CA SER A 782 -20.93 17.37 6.90
C SER A 782 -21.02 16.58 5.59
N ASP A 783 -20.76 17.23 4.46
CA ASP A 783 -20.75 16.65 3.11
C ASP A 783 -19.37 16.11 2.68
N ALA A 784 -18.33 16.36 3.48
CA ALA A 784 -16.97 15.90 3.18
C ALA A 784 -16.63 14.55 3.79
N ARG A 785 -17.55 13.88 4.50
CA ARG A 785 -17.31 12.60 5.18
C ARG A 785 -18.44 11.60 4.96
N SER A 786 -18.08 10.34 4.77
CA SER A 786 -19.03 9.22 4.71
C SER A 786 -19.21 8.55 6.07
N ASP A 787 -18.23 8.65 6.97
CA ASP A 787 -18.13 7.96 8.23
C ASP A 787 -17.93 8.91 9.42
N PRO A 788 -18.29 8.49 10.66
CA PRO A 788 -18.09 9.33 11.83
C PRO A 788 -16.62 9.52 12.15
N ILE A 789 -16.26 10.68 12.71
CA ILE A 789 -14.95 10.90 13.31
C ILE A 789 -14.80 9.98 14.52
N THR A 790 -13.68 9.29 14.61
CA THR A 790 -13.34 8.36 15.69
C THR A 790 -12.03 8.70 16.38
N ALA A 791 -11.18 9.53 15.74
CA ALA A 791 -9.88 9.88 16.28
C ALA A 791 -9.57 11.38 16.10
N PHE A 792 -8.86 11.94 17.07
CA PHE A 792 -8.52 13.36 17.14
C PHE A 792 -7.17 13.55 17.84
N SER A 793 -6.30 14.38 17.26
CA SER A 793 -5.02 14.74 17.86
C SER A 793 -4.57 16.13 17.37
N SER A 794 -3.92 16.92 18.25
CA SER A 794 -3.25 18.17 17.87
C SER A 794 -1.73 18.00 17.90
N VAL A 795 -1.01 18.98 17.36
CA VAL A 795 0.43 19.11 17.56
C VAL A 795 0.65 19.60 18.99
N SER A 796 1.49 18.91 19.74
CA SER A 796 1.79 19.18 21.16
C SER A 796 3.04 20.05 21.33
#